data_7635b23da4a0b9b04dd863b339b477af
#
_entry.id   7635b23da4a0b9b04dd863b339b477af
#
_cell.length_a   1.000
_cell.length_b   1.000
_cell.length_c   1.000
_cell.angle_alpha   90.00
_cell.angle_beta   90.00
_cell.angle_gamma   90.00
#
_symmetry.space_group_name_H-M   'P 1'
#
loop_
_entity.id
_entity.type
_entity.pdbx_description
1 polymer ?
#
loop_
_entity_poly.entity_id
_entity_poly.type
_entity_poly.pdbx_seq_one_letter_code
_entity_poly.pdbx_strand_id
1 'polypeptide(L)'
;MKKINELLNNQVGSYIFPFFWQHGEDEATLRDYMRAIEAANIHSVCVECRPHPDFCGPKWWQDMDVILDEAHKRNMTVWILDDDHFPTGHANGGIQRSEKALRPWYVDTVACECFGPSPLNRWNVAAAIRDKVTPKQFPGMPPRPGAQPKDFFENDEEILSVTAWEINDGGRLTNPVDVSGCIQDGVLTWDVPNGSWKIYATFTTHNGDGRTDYINILDHDSVRVLIDEVYEKHYEKYAHEFGKTILGFFSDEPMVGNIAGGYQTAKLGGQKPLTNPWQKDMPDLLRERLGESWAQQLPLLWGEGSDEATVRVRTAYMDAVTRLIEKNFAGQLGDWCKAHGVEYIGHIWEDKFLSYALGGGLGHYFRAMHGNHMGGVDVVFNAQMHPWSQHSTRDSMGGDFYYYVLGKLASSHAHIDPRKQGRALCEIFGATGWDFGVDKMKYLADNFLVSGINRYVPHAFSPKAFPDPDCPPHFYAHGENAQFPSFAKLMAYMQRMCGLLSGGKAMPEVAVLYHAEGDWSSELPSIKHDMYCDVPAKLLGEAQIDYDIVPIDLLASCLEGTKDYPAQLADGKLSVNGYEYKALVVPASDVTSEALVSFSRLAREKGFPVYFLDTAPQAATEKGFEKAEGILVSADTLIKTLRGAGIGEIKLNQASPDLRFLHYRTDGDVYFFVNNNVGQPYTGTVTVPSAKQAWIYDAYDNAVLPAKQTVKGGESEIELYVPAYNPVVLFLGDYTGEAVESLAARMTGTEEMAIDGFTLASCMAKNYPEFGEAVKLDTLSDIALAHPDMMDCYRYETDFSLPEGASTAILRMDYMSDGAEVFVNGISCGRRIAPDWTYDLSKAVKPGKNHLRIDMAATPARKVAAFYPPKGPVFSMGPSQTARPEGIIGKVRLFYR
;
A
#
# COMPACT_ATOMS: atom_id res chain seq x y z
N MET A 1 -1.11 30.59 12.03
CA MET A 1 -0.71 29.60 11.00
C MET A 1 0.80 29.32 11.07
N LYS A 2 1.24 28.77 12.23
CA LYS A 2 2.66 28.41 12.47
C LYS A 2 3.15 27.37 11.44
N LYS A 3 2.32 26.33 11.20
CA LYS A 3 2.67 25.23 10.28
C LYS A 3 2.97 25.71 8.86
N ILE A 4 2.13 26.59 8.30
CA ILE A 4 2.37 27.17 6.95
C ILE A 4 3.67 27.99 6.92
N ASN A 5 3.93 28.80 7.97
CA ASN A 5 5.18 29.57 8.04
C ASN A 5 6.43 28.69 8.14
N GLU A 6 6.36 27.56 8.85
CA GLU A 6 7.46 26.56 8.90
C GLU A 6 7.74 26.02 7.50
N LEU A 7 6.69 25.66 6.74
CA LEU A 7 6.84 25.14 5.38
C LEU A 7 7.40 26.20 4.41
N LEU A 8 6.91 27.44 4.47
CA LEU A 8 7.42 28.55 3.65
C LEU A 8 8.93 28.80 3.91
N ASN A 9 9.40 28.58 5.13
CA ASN A 9 10.81 28.68 5.51
C ASN A 9 11.60 27.38 5.26
N ASN A 10 11.04 26.42 4.53
CA ASN A 10 11.63 25.08 4.28
C ASN A 10 12.03 24.34 5.57
N GLN A 11 11.33 24.59 6.67
CA GLN A 11 11.48 23.84 7.93
C GLN A 11 10.62 22.55 7.82
N VAL A 12 11.13 21.60 7.07
CA VAL A 12 10.49 20.29 6.86
C VAL A 12 11.28 19.19 7.55
N GLY A 13 10.58 18.18 8.04
CA GLY A 13 11.19 16.95 8.56
C GLY A 13 11.67 16.02 7.46
N SER A 14 12.21 14.87 7.85
CA SER A 14 12.52 13.77 6.93
C SER A 14 11.33 12.82 6.86
N TYR A 15 10.61 12.82 5.74
CA TYR A 15 9.37 12.05 5.54
C TYR A 15 9.49 11.02 4.43
N ILE A 16 10.60 11.04 3.68
CA ILE A 16 10.86 10.20 2.50
C ILE A 16 12.17 9.47 2.72
N PHE A 17 12.13 8.13 2.60
CA PHE A 17 13.28 7.26 2.81
C PHE A 17 13.27 6.12 1.78
N PRO A 18 13.74 6.39 0.53
CA PRO A 18 13.72 5.44 -0.58
C PRO A 18 14.54 4.19 -0.27
N PHE A 19 14.19 3.09 -0.92
CA PHE A 19 15.09 1.95 -0.97
C PHE A 19 16.40 2.32 -1.67
N PHE A 20 17.48 1.98 -1.00
CA PHE A 20 18.84 2.03 -1.52
C PHE A 20 19.38 0.60 -1.55
N TRP A 21 19.35 0.00 -2.72
CA TRP A 21 19.72 -1.39 -2.93
C TRP A 21 21.22 -1.61 -2.81
N GLN A 22 21.58 -2.75 -2.27
CA GLN A 22 22.95 -3.15 -2.04
C GLN A 22 23.23 -4.49 -2.72
N HIS A 23 24.29 -4.54 -3.55
CA HIS A 23 24.74 -5.74 -4.25
C HIS A 23 26.23 -5.99 -3.98
N GLY A 24 26.86 -5.27 -3.02
CA GLY A 24 28.27 -5.33 -2.71
C GLY A 24 29.15 -4.37 -3.52
N GLU A 25 28.64 -3.18 -3.79
CA GLU A 25 29.28 -2.10 -4.54
C GLU A 25 30.63 -1.66 -3.94
N ASP A 26 31.41 -0.95 -4.73
CA ASP A 26 32.58 -0.25 -4.24
C ASP A 26 32.22 1.03 -3.46
N GLU A 27 33.14 1.47 -2.62
CA GLU A 27 32.97 2.65 -1.76
C GLU A 27 32.63 3.92 -2.57
N ALA A 28 33.23 4.12 -3.75
CA ALA A 28 32.99 5.32 -4.55
C ALA A 28 31.54 5.36 -5.07
N THR A 29 31.02 4.24 -5.47
CA THR A 29 29.62 4.08 -5.90
C THR A 29 28.64 4.36 -4.75
N LEU A 30 28.89 3.79 -3.56
CA LEU A 30 28.02 4.05 -2.39
C LEU A 30 28.00 5.53 -2.02
N ARG A 31 29.16 6.19 -1.99
CA ARG A 31 29.27 7.63 -1.70
C ARG A 31 28.58 8.48 -2.76
N ASP A 32 28.69 8.12 -4.04
CA ASP A 32 28.02 8.83 -5.13
C ASP A 32 26.49 8.74 -5.02
N TYR A 33 25.96 7.56 -4.70
CA TYR A 33 24.52 7.37 -4.52
C TYR A 33 23.99 8.11 -3.28
N MET A 34 24.68 8.09 -2.15
CA MET A 34 24.27 8.86 -0.97
C MET A 34 24.25 10.37 -1.26
N ARG A 35 25.24 10.87 -2.04
CA ARG A 35 25.23 12.25 -2.53
C ARG A 35 24.05 12.54 -3.48
N ALA A 36 23.74 11.64 -4.40
CA ALA A 36 22.62 11.79 -5.31
C ALA A 36 21.27 11.79 -4.56
N ILE A 37 21.09 10.93 -3.58
CA ILE A 37 19.88 10.88 -2.74
C ILE A 37 19.68 12.22 -2.00
N GLU A 38 20.72 12.76 -1.36
CA GLU A 38 20.65 14.08 -0.73
C GLU A 38 20.30 15.18 -1.74
N ALA A 39 20.92 15.16 -2.94
CA ALA A 39 20.66 16.13 -4.01
C ALA A 39 19.19 16.05 -4.51
N ALA A 40 18.49 14.95 -4.28
CA ALA A 40 17.07 14.80 -4.52
C ALA A 40 16.18 15.36 -3.39
N ASN A 41 16.71 16.15 -2.44
CA ASN A 41 16.02 16.63 -1.24
C ASN A 41 15.53 15.52 -0.30
N ILE A 42 16.25 14.43 -0.23
CA ILE A 42 15.95 13.28 0.62
C ILE A 42 17.02 13.17 1.72
N HIS A 43 16.61 13.05 2.98
CA HIS A 43 17.49 13.02 4.13
C HIS A 43 17.35 11.73 4.95
N SER A 44 16.88 10.65 4.34
CA SER A 44 16.80 9.32 4.93
C SER A 44 16.85 8.27 3.82
N VAL A 45 17.32 7.07 4.13
CA VAL A 45 17.34 5.93 3.21
C VAL A 45 16.87 4.67 3.92
N CYS A 46 16.29 3.72 3.16
CA CYS A 46 16.08 2.35 3.59
C CYS A 46 17.08 1.45 2.83
N VAL A 47 18.08 0.95 3.53
CA VAL A 47 19.13 0.10 2.94
C VAL A 47 18.59 -1.32 2.79
N GLU A 48 18.60 -1.84 1.58
CA GLU A 48 18.08 -3.15 1.23
C GLU A 48 19.15 -4.05 0.58
N CYS A 49 19.28 -5.27 1.09
CA CYS A 49 20.04 -6.33 0.43
C CYS A 49 19.28 -6.84 -0.81
N ARG A 50 19.89 -6.79 -2.07
CA ARG A 50 19.11 -7.12 -3.29
C ARG A 50 19.87 -7.79 -4.46
N PRO A 51 20.39 -8.99 -4.39
CA PRO A 51 20.98 -9.62 -3.21
C PRO A 51 22.39 -9.10 -2.94
N HIS A 52 22.76 -8.95 -1.70
CA HIS A 52 24.14 -8.69 -1.31
C HIS A 52 24.88 -10.02 -1.10
N PRO A 53 26.12 -10.20 -1.62
CA PRO A 53 26.80 -11.49 -1.58
C PRO A 53 27.24 -11.94 -0.19
N ASP A 54 27.22 -11.05 0.79
CA ASP A 54 27.74 -11.27 2.15
C ASP A 54 26.90 -10.53 3.19
N PHE A 55 25.54 -10.63 3.10
CA PHE A 55 24.61 -9.98 4.03
C PHE A 55 24.90 -10.39 5.49
N CYS A 56 24.95 -9.43 6.40
CA CYS A 56 25.39 -9.58 7.80
C CYS A 56 26.81 -10.16 7.94
N GLY A 57 27.65 -10.09 6.92
CA GLY A 57 29.04 -10.50 6.92
C GLY A 57 30.02 -9.33 6.77
N PRO A 58 31.33 -9.58 6.71
CA PRO A 58 32.37 -8.56 6.65
C PRO A 58 32.19 -7.49 5.57
N LYS A 59 31.76 -7.87 4.35
CA LYS A 59 31.54 -6.91 3.26
C LYS A 59 30.32 -6.03 3.52
N TRP A 60 29.23 -6.63 4.04
CA TRP A 60 28.05 -5.87 4.44
C TRP A 60 28.38 -4.79 5.48
N TRP A 61 29.19 -5.14 6.49
CA TRP A 61 29.59 -4.17 7.50
C TRP A 61 30.47 -3.06 6.93
N GLN A 62 31.35 -3.36 5.97
CA GLN A 62 32.14 -2.33 5.28
C GLN A 62 31.23 -1.37 4.50
N ASP A 63 30.22 -1.88 3.82
CA ASP A 63 29.30 -1.06 3.05
C ASP A 63 28.41 -0.21 3.97
N MET A 64 27.91 -0.78 5.04
CA MET A 64 27.16 -0.06 6.07
C MET A 64 28.02 1.03 6.75
N ASP A 65 29.30 0.78 7.04
CA ASP A 65 30.21 1.79 7.58
C ASP A 65 30.36 2.99 6.63
N VAL A 66 30.44 2.76 5.31
CA VAL A 66 30.49 3.83 4.29
C VAL A 66 29.16 4.60 4.24
N ILE A 67 28.02 3.89 4.24
CA ILE A 67 26.69 4.51 4.22
C ILE A 67 26.46 5.37 5.47
N LEU A 68 26.84 4.87 6.66
CA LEU A 68 26.71 5.61 7.92
C LEU A 68 27.66 6.82 7.97
N ASP A 69 28.91 6.71 7.47
CA ASP A 69 29.84 7.84 7.34
C ASP A 69 29.24 8.95 6.45
N GLU A 70 28.64 8.59 5.30
CA GLU A 70 27.95 9.57 4.44
C GLU A 70 26.68 10.12 5.08
N ALA A 71 25.92 9.29 5.83
CA ALA A 71 24.76 9.73 6.58
C ALA A 71 25.12 10.80 7.63
N HIS A 72 26.19 10.59 8.37
CA HIS A 72 26.70 11.57 9.34
C HIS A 72 27.12 12.89 8.68
N LYS A 73 27.87 12.82 7.55
CA LYS A 73 28.34 14.02 6.83
C LYS A 73 27.18 14.86 6.28
N ARG A 74 26.05 14.21 5.97
CA ARG A 74 24.88 14.81 5.30
C ARG A 74 23.70 15.01 6.23
N ASN A 75 23.85 14.68 7.51
CA ASN A 75 22.76 14.70 8.50
C ASN A 75 21.53 13.89 8.00
N MET A 76 21.79 12.69 7.49
CA MET A 76 20.81 11.73 7.02
C MET A 76 20.57 10.64 8.06
N THR A 77 19.44 9.95 7.95
CA THR A 77 19.09 8.78 8.77
C THR A 77 18.96 7.52 7.91
N VAL A 78 19.04 6.36 8.54
CA VAL A 78 19.06 5.06 7.87
C VAL A 78 18.02 4.15 8.49
N TRP A 79 17.24 3.49 7.63
CA TRP A 79 16.43 2.31 7.91
C TRP A 79 17.09 1.10 7.28
N ILE A 80 16.80 -0.09 7.77
CA ILE A 80 17.39 -1.34 7.27
C ILE A 80 16.25 -2.29 6.94
N LEU A 81 16.16 -2.77 5.69
CA LEU A 81 15.29 -3.89 5.35
C LEU A 81 15.80 -5.14 6.06
N ASP A 82 14.89 -5.85 6.71
CA ASP A 82 15.18 -6.79 7.78
C ASP A 82 15.48 -8.23 7.33
N ASP A 83 15.84 -8.45 6.05
CA ASP A 83 16.25 -9.77 5.57
C ASP A 83 17.28 -9.67 4.42
N ASP A 84 17.84 -10.82 4.01
CA ASP A 84 18.79 -10.94 2.91
C ASP A 84 18.15 -10.71 1.53
N HIS A 85 16.84 -10.76 1.43
CA HIS A 85 15.99 -10.34 0.31
C HIS A 85 14.52 -10.38 0.72
N PHE A 86 13.66 -9.74 -0.08
CA PHE A 86 12.22 -9.84 0.12
C PHE A 86 11.65 -11.17 -0.44
N PRO A 87 10.51 -11.67 0.05
CA PRO A 87 9.77 -11.19 1.20
C PRO A 87 10.45 -11.53 2.53
N THR A 88 10.27 -10.66 3.53
CA THR A 88 10.81 -10.88 4.89
C THR A 88 10.38 -12.21 5.47
N GLY A 89 11.33 -13.00 5.96
CA GLY A 89 11.09 -14.30 6.60
C GLY A 89 12.04 -15.42 6.21
N HIS A 90 13.02 -15.12 5.34
CA HIS A 90 14.12 -16.01 5.05
C HIS A 90 15.16 -16.09 6.17
N ALA A 91 15.19 -15.06 7.02
CA ALA A 91 16.06 -14.95 8.18
C ALA A 91 17.55 -15.17 7.82
N ASN A 92 18.01 -14.55 6.71
CA ASN A 92 19.38 -14.73 6.21
C ASN A 92 19.79 -16.22 6.09
N GLY A 93 18.85 -17.08 5.64
CA GLY A 93 19.02 -18.53 5.57
C GLY A 93 19.12 -19.23 6.92
N GLY A 94 18.85 -18.56 8.03
CA GLY A 94 18.89 -19.10 9.39
C GLY A 94 17.96 -20.28 9.59
N ILE A 95 16.77 -20.21 9.00
CA ILE A 95 15.78 -21.31 9.08
C ILE A 95 16.31 -22.61 8.46
N GLN A 96 17.00 -22.54 7.33
CA GLN A 96 17.57 -23.73 6.69
C GLN A 96 18.67 -24.39 7.55
N ARG A 97 19.32 -23.62 8.42
CA ARG A 97 20.34 -24.10 9.38
C ARG A 97 19.75 -24.52 10.73
N SER A 98 18.47 -24.20 10.98
CA SER A 98 17.80 -24.46 12.24
C SER A 98 17.26 -25.88 12.36
N GLU A 99 16.94 -26.28 13.59
CA GLU A 99 16.27 -27.55 13.92
C GLU A 99 14.88 -27.62 13.26
N LYS A 100 14.40 -28.86 13.02
CA LYS A 100 13.09 -29.12 12.43
C LYS A 100 11.95 -28.39 13.15
N ALA A 101 11.99 -28.33 14.47
CA ALA A 101 10.94 -27.67 15.29
C ALA A 101 10.73 -26.19 14.98
N LEU A 102 11.71 -25.50 14.37
CA LEU A 102 11.63 -24.09 13.98
C LEU A 102 11.21 -23.89 12.52
N ARG A 103 11.00 -24.98 11.77
CA ARG A 103 10.55 -24.96 10.38
C ARG A 103 9.05 -24.68 10.28
N PRO A 104 8.53 -24.23 9.13
CA PRO A 104 7.09 -24.13 8.91
C PRO A 104 6.38 -25.45 9.21
N TRP A 105 5.32 -25.38 10.01
CA TRP A 105 4.53 -26.51 10.45
C TRP A 105 3.08 -26.34 9.98
N TYR A 106 2.44 -27.44 9.63
CA TYR A 106 1.15 -27.42 8.95
C TYR A 106 0.20 -28.45 9.54
N VAL A 107 -1.10 -28.20 9.41
CA VAL A 107 -2.16 -29.18 9.56
C VAL A 107 -2.74 -29.54 8.20
N ASP A 108 -2.90 -30.83 7.94
CA ASP A 108 -3.45 -31.35 6.70
C ASP A 108 -4.37 -32.54 6.96
N THR A 109 -5.02 -33.04 5.91
CA THR A 109 -5.96 -34.15 6.02
C THR A 109 -5.87 -35.09 4.83
N VAL A 110 -6.14 -36.36 5.11
CA VAL A 110 -6.50 -37.35 4.08
C VAL A 110 -7.89 -37.88 4.38
N ALA A 111 -8.62 -38.28 3.35
CA ALA A 111 -9.98 -38.77 3.51
C ALA A 111 -10.27 -40.02 2.65
N CYS A 112 -11.16 -40.85 3.13
CA CYS A 112 -11.76 -41.91 2.33
C CYS A 112 -13.27 -41.95 2.49
N GLU A 113 -13.98 -42.36 1.45
CA GLU A 113 -15.42 -42.60 1.47
C GLU A 113 -15.76 -44.07 1.61
N CYS A 114 -16.77 -44.37 2.36
CA CYS A 114 -17.25 -45.71 2.59
C CYS A 114 -18.79 -45.75 2.74
N PHE A 115 -19.36 -46.91 2.51
CA PHE A 115 -20.79 -47.12 2.56
C PHE A 115 -21.10 -48.25 3.56
N GLY A 116 -22.13 -48.02 4.38
CA GLY A 116 -22.60 -49.02 5.34
C GLY A 116 -24.01 -49.50 5.07
N PRO A 117 -24.40 -50.62 5.71
CA PRO A 117 -23.61 -51.28 6.78
C PRO A 117 -22.48 -52.12 6.25
N SER A 118 -21.28 -51.93 6.79
CA SER A 118 -20.09 -52.72 6.40
C SER A 118 -19.27 -53.07 7.67
N PRO A 119 -19.28 -54.30 8.13
CA PRO A 119 -18.49 -54.70 9.25
C PRO A 119 -16.99 -54.73 8.90
N LEU A 120 -16.14 -54.40 9.87
CA LEU A 120 -14.68 -54.50 9.78
C LEU A 120 -14.08 -53.80 8.55
N ASN A 121 -14.66 -52.69 8.15
CA ASN A 121 -14.11 -51.84 7.07
C ASN A 121 -12.69 -51.40 7.44
N ARG A 122 -11.74 -51.48 6.50
CA ARG A 122 -10.34 -51.20 6.75
C ARG A 122 -9.82 -50.12 5.86
N TRP A 123 -9.11 -49.16 6.46
CA TRP A 123 -8.39 -48.11 5.77
C TRP A 123 -6.97 -47.99 6.33
N ASN A 124 -5.97 -48.08 5.47
CA ASN A 124 -4.60 -47.87 5.87
C ASN A 124 -4.31 -46.35 5.89
N VAL A 125 -4.55 -45.74 7.03
CA VAL A 125 -4.41 -44.28 7.29
C VAL A 125 -2.94 -43.86 7.14
N ALA A 126 -2.02 -44.65 7.72
CA ALA A 126 -0.58 -44.37 7.65
C ALA A 126 -0.07 -44.34 6.21
N ALA A 127 -0.52 -45.30 5.37
CA ALA A 127 -0.15 -45.32 3.95
C ALA A 127 -0.76 -44.13 3.18
N ALA A 128 -2.01 -43.74 3.47
CA ALA A 128 -2.66 -42.59 2.84
C ALA A 128 -1.95 -41.28 3.18
N ILE A 129 -1.58 -41.07 4.44
CA ILE A 129 -0.82 -39.91 4.89
C ILE A 129 0.55 -39.89 4.19
N ARG A 130 1.29 -41.00 4.22
CA ARG A 130 2.60 -41.11 3.55
C ARG A 130 2.51 -40.80 2.07
N ASP A 131 1.51 -41.34 1.36
CA ASP A 131 1.34 -41.09 -0.09
C ASP A 131 1.08 -39.59 -0.35
N LYS A 132 0.37 -38.90 0.53
CA LYS A 132 0.08 -37.48 0.41
C LYS A 132 1.33 -36.61 0.59
N VAL A 133 2.09 -36.85 1.66
CA VAL A 133 3.23 -35.97 2.02
C VAL A 133 4.52 -36.29 1.26
N THR A 134 4.65 -37.49 0.72
CA THR A 134 5.85 -37.89 -0.03
C THR A 134 5.94 -37.10 -1.36
N PRO A 135 7.05 -36.40 -1.62
CA PRO A 135 7.24 -35.68 -2.87
C PRO A 135 7.10 -36.63 -4.09
N LYS A 136 6.15 -36.30 -4.98
CA LYS A 136 5.92 -37.11 -6.19
C LYS A 136 6.92 -36.69 -7.25
N GLN A 137 7.92 -37.53 -7.51
CA GLN A 137 8.82 -37.42 -8.66
C GLN A 137 8.12 -37.99 -9.91
N PHE A 138 7.80 -37.13 -10.87
CA PHE A 138 7.36 -37.61 -12.18
C PHE A 138 8.57 -37.95 -13.03
N PRO A 139 8.78 -39.25 -13.40
CA PRO A 139 9.89 -39.65 -14.22
C PRO A 139 9.91 -38.85 -15.54
N GLY A 140 11.04 -38.18 -15.82
CA GLY A 140 11.24 -37.45 -17.08
C GLY A 140 10.85 -35.96 -17.04
N MET A 141 10.32 -35.43 -15.93
CA MET A 141 10.19 -33.97 -15.76
C MET A 141 11.42 -33.41 -15.01
N PRO A 142 12.23 -32.56 -15.66
CA PRO A 142 13.25 -31.82 -14.92
C PRO A 142 12.62 -30.93 -13.87
N PRO A 143 13.29 -30.69 -12.72
CA PRO A 143 12.83 -29.67 -11.77
C PRO A 143 12.68 -28.35 -12.49
N ARG A 144 11.71 -27.54 -12.07
CA ARG A 144 11.55 -26.16 -12.61
C ARG A 144 12.87 -25.43 -12.39
N PRO A 145 13.37 -24.69 -13.41
CA PRO A 145 14.56 -23.84 -13.22
C PRO A 145 14.39 -22.94 -12.00
N GLY A 146 15.34 -23.00 -11.06
CA GLY A 146 15.31 -22.21 -9.82
C GLY A 146 14.56 -22.84 -8.63
N ALA A 147 13.90 -24.00 -8.80
CA ALA A 147 13.31 -24.68 -7.65
C ALA A 147 14.41 -25.29 -6.78
N GLN A 148 14.51 -24.81 -5.54
CA GLN A 148 15.37 -25.44 -4.52
C GLN A 148 14.79 -26.80 -4.12
N PRO A 149 15.65 -27.83 -3.84
CA PRO A 149 15.18 -29.08 -3.27
C PRO A 149 14.46 -28.79 -1.95
N LYS A 150 13.23 -29.27 -1.84
CA LYS A 150 12.45 -29.13 -0.61
C LYS A 150 12.96 -30.17 0.40
N ASP A 151 13.23 -29.75 1.63
CA ASP A 151 13.55 -30.66 2.72
C ASP A 151 12.36 -31.59 2.98
N PHE A 152 12.64 -32.87 3.19
CA PHE A 152 11.66 -33.88 3.51
C PHE A 152 12.01 -34.53 4.87
N PHE A 153 11.06 -34.53 5.79
CA PHE A 153 11.22 -35.06 7.13
C PHE A 153 10.50 -36.45 7.23
N GLU A 154 11.26 -37.50 7.37
CA GLU A 154 10.72 -38.85 7.48
C GLU A 154 10.02 -39.08 8.82
N ASN A 155 8.85 -39.73 8.79
CA ASN A 155 8.03 -40.06 9.99
C ASN A 155 7.70 -38.84 10.86
N ASP A 156 7.36 -37.74 10.20
CA ASP A 156 7.09 -36.45 10.83
C ASP A 156 5.64 -36.28 11.29
N GLU A 157 4.73 -37.04 10.69
CA GLU A 157 3.29 -36.83 10.79
C GLU A 157 2.74 -37.30 12.15
N GLU A 158 2.00 -36.42 12.83
CA GLU A 158 1.26 -36.72 14.05
C GLU A 158 -0.25 -36.63 13.80
N ILE A 159 -0.99 -37.72 14.02
CA ILE A 159 -2.44 -37.75 13.85
C ILE A 159 -3.10 -37.01 15.03
N LEU A 160 -3.84 -35.95 14.73
CA LEU A 160 -4.64 -35.18 15.71
C LEU A 160 -5.99 -35.85 15.97
N SER A 161 -6.65 -36.33 14.92
CA SER A 161 -7.93 -37.05 15.02
C SER A 161 -8.20 -37.88 13.78
N VAL A 162 -8.99 -38.97 13.98
CA VAL A 162 -9.65 -39.65 12.87
C VAL A 162 -11.15 -39.63 13.13
N THR A 163 -11.88 -38.93 12.27
CA THR A 163 -13.30 -38.65 12.45
C THR A 163 -14.11 -39.13 11.26
N ALA A 164 -15.09 -39.97 11.48
CA ALA A 164 -16.04 -40.39 10.45
C ALA A 164 -17.27 -39.46 10.48
N TRP A 165 -17.58 -38.89 9.33
CA TRP A 165 -18.73 -37.99 9.13
C TRP A 165 -19.74 -38.66 8.22
N GLU A 166 -21.00 -38.68 8.61
CA GLU A 166 -22.08 -39.13 7.74
C GLU A 166 -22.31 -38.07 6.65
N ILE A 167 -22.48 -38.49 5.39
CA ILE A 167 -22.80 -37.61 4.27
C ILE A 167 -24.31 -37.68 4.07
N ASN A 168 -24.99 -36.54 4.25
CA ASN A 168 -26.43 -36.45 4.00
C ASN A 168 -26.75 -36.32 2.49
N ASP A 169 -28.05 -36.35 2.14
CA ASP A 169 -28.51 -36.23 0.73
C ASP A 169 -28.07 -34.94 0.01
N GLY A 170 -27.72 -33.90 0.77
CA GLY A 170 -27.15 -32.65 0.26
C GLY A 170 -25.62 -32.66 0.12
N GLY A 171 -24.94 -33.77 0.40
CA GLY A 171 -23.47 -33.88 0.35
C GLY A 171 -22.75 -33.24 1.54
N ARG A 172 -23.47 -32.85 2.58
CA ARG A 172 -22.91 -32.19 3.78
C ARG A 172 -22.52 -33.18 4.86
N LEU A 173 -21.48 -32.86 5.61
CA LEU A 173 -20.94 -33.63 6.73
C LEU A 173 -21.83 -33.44 7.96
N THR A 174 -22.35 -34.57 8.50
CA THR A 174 -23.23 -34.61 9.68
C THR A 174 -22.78 -35.70 10.65
N ASN A 175 -23.28 -35.72 11.85
CA ASN A 175 -23.14 -36.80 12.83
C ASN A 175 -21.68 -37.28 12.97
N PRO A 176 -20.71 -36.43 13.38
CA PRO A 176 -19.31 -36.85 13.53
C PRO A 176 -19.14 -37.94 14.59
N VAL A 177 -18.37 -38.95 14.26
CA VAL A 177 -17.99 -40.06 15.18
C VAL A 177 -16.46 -40.08 15.29
N ASP A 178 -15.92 -39.94 16.48
CA ASP A 178 -14.50 -40.16 16.72
C ASP A 178 -14.16 -41.65 16.61
N VAL A 179 -13.34 -41.98 15.63
CA VAL A 179 -12.87 -43.36 15.40
C VAL A 179 -11.34 -43.50 15.59
N SER A 180 -10.71 -42.50 16.22
CA SER A 180 -9.27 -42.49 16.48
C SER A 180 -8.82 -43.71 17.27
N GLY A 181 -9.63 -44.18 18.24
CA GLY A 181 -9.37 -45.38 19.03
C GLY A 181 -9.47 -46.70 18.27
N CYS A 182 -9.96 -46.68 17.01
CA CYS A 182 -10.06 -47.86 16.14
C CYS A 182 -8.83 -48.08 15.26
N ILE A 183 -7.76 -47.32 15.45
CA ILE A 183 -6.51 -47.45 14.72
C ILE A 183 -5.56 -48.37 15.46
N GLN A 184 -5.06 -49.39 14.76
CA GLN A 184 -3.98 -50.23 15.21
C GLN A 184 -2.94 -50.38 14.09
N ASP A 185 -1.67 -50.15 14.41
CA ASP A 185 -0.55 -50.25 13.49
C ASP A 185 -0.76 -49.41 12.18
N GLY A 186 -1.35 -48.23 12.31
CA GLY A 186 -1.64 -47.29 11.20
C GLY A 186 -2.86 -47.68 10.35
N VAL A 187 -3.58 -48.75 10.72
CA VAL A 187 -4.78 -49.19 10.00
C VAL A 187 -6.02 -48.93 10.85
N LEU A 188 -6.95 -48.18 10.34
CA LEU A 188 -8.30 -48.05 10.91
C LEU A 188 -9.08 -49.33 10.59
N THR A 189 -9.75 -49.91 11.61
CA THR A 189 -10.74 -50.97 11.42
C THR A 189 -12.04 -50.52 12.14
N TRP A 190 -13.11 -50.29 11.38
CA TRP A 190 -14.34 -49.72 11.89
C TRP A 190 -15.56 -50.39 11.25
N ASP A 191 -16.57 -50.66 12.10
CA ASP A 191 -17.88 -51.14 11.67
C ASP A 191 -18.71 -49.94 11.17
N VAL A 192 -18.82 -49.73 9.86
CA VAL A 192 -19.52 -48.61 9.26
C VAL A 192 -21.02 -48.76 9.44
N PRO A 193 -21.67 -47.79 10.07
CA PRO A 193 -23.15 -47.80 10.21
C PRO A 193 -23.81 -47.65 8.84
N ASN A 194 -25.15 -47.89 8.81
CA ASN A 194 -25.92 -47.67 7.59
C ASN A 194 -25.77 -46.23 7.11
N GLY A 195 -25.57 -45.99 5.83
CA GLY A 195 -25.43 -44.66 5.22
C GLY A 195 -24.15 -44.50 4.42
N SER A 196 -23.92 -43.26 3.98
CA SER A 196 -22.68 -42.84 3.29
C SER A 196 -21.80 -42.09 4.28
N TRP A 197 -20.53 -42.43 4.34
CA TRP A 197 -19.60 -41.90 5.31
C TRP A 197 -18.31 -41.42 4.67
N LYS A 198 -17.77 -40.31 5.19
CA LYS A 198 -16.44 -39.81 4.84
C LYS A 198 -15.58 -39.76 6.09
N ILE A 199 -14.52 -40.51 6.08
CA ILE A 199 -13.57 -40.59 7.20
C ILE A 199 -12.41 -39.67 6.88
N TYR A 200 -12.13 -38.74 7.77
CA TYR A 200 -10.99 -37.83 7.70
C TYR A 200 -9.95 -38.24 8.74
N ALA A 201 -8.70 -38.34 8.33
CA ALA A 201 -7.58 -38.37 9.26
C ALA A 201 -6.85 -37.02 9.14
N THR A 202 -6.97 -36.21 10.19
CA THR A 202 -6.33 -34.91 10.31
C THR A 202 -5.01 -35.09 11.07
N PHE A 203 -3.94 -34.51 10.52
CA PHE A 203 -2.59 -34.71 11.05
C PHE A 203 -1.76 -33.43 10.89
N THR A 204 -0.70 -33.29 11.69
CA THR A 204 0.30 -32.26 11.54
C THR A 204 1.52 -32.76 10.79
N THR A 205 2.22 -31.86 10.06
CA THR A 205 3.41 -32.21 9.27
C THR A 205 4.25 -30.98 8.96
N HIS A 206 5.58 -31.14 8.86
CA HIS A 206 6.48 -30.15 8.24
C HIS A 206 6.60 -30.35 6.72
N ASN A 207 6.02 -31.46 6.18
CA ASN A 207 6.04 -31.80 4.76
C ASN A 207 4.86 -31.23 3.96
N GLY A 208 4.32 -30.07 4.36
CA GLY A 208 3.22 -29.43 3.66
C GLY A 208 3.60 -28.90 2.27
N ASP A 209 2.63 -28.34 1.53
CA ASP A 209 2.87 -27.80 0.18
C ASP A 209 3.66 -26.48 0.19
N GLY A 210 3.70 -25.80 1.33
CA GLY A 210 4.34 -24.50 1.51
C GLY A 210 5.86 -24.50 1.44
N ARG A 211 6.44 -23.33 1.81
CA ARG A 211 7.90 -23.12 1.88
C ARG A 211 8.53 -23.94 3.02
N THR A 212 9.78 -24.33 2.85
CA THR A 212 10.58 -25.00 3.90
C THR A 212 11.81 -24.17 4.31
N ASP A 213 12.09 -23.12 3.56
CA ASP A 213 13.22 -22.21 3.71
C ASP A 213 12.84 -20.88 4.40
N TYR A 214 11.68 -20.84 5.05
CA TYR A 214 11.05 -19.65 5.56
C TYR A 214 10.68 -19.83 7.04
N ILE A 215 10.50 -18.73 7.80
CA ILE A 215 10.04 -18.82 9.19
C ILE A 215 8.63 -19.40 9.28
N ASN A 216 8.33 -20.10 10.38
CA ASN A 216 6.95 -20.27 10.79
C ASN A 216 6.47 -18.98 11.46
N ILE A 217 5.82 -18.12 10.69
CA ILE A 217 5.39 -16.78 11.13
C ILE A 217 4.41 -16.83 12.33
N LEU A 218 3.80 -17.99 12.60
CA LEU A 218 2.93 -18.22 13.77
C LEU A 218 3.72 -18.56 15.04
N ASP A 219 5.00 -18.95 14.92
CA ASP A 219 5.78 -19.48 16.03
C ASP A 219 6.81 -18.49 16.54
N HIS A 220 6.75 -18.16 17.84
CA HIS A 220 7.63 -17.21 18.49
C HIS A 220 9.12 -17.55 18.33
N ASP A 221 9.46 -18.84 18.50
CA ASP A 221 10.86 -19.26 18.49
C ASP A 221 11.40 -19.31 17.05
N SER A 222 10.56 -19.59 16.07
CA SER A 222 10.90 -19.51 14.64
C SER A 222 11.15 -18.04 14.21
N VAL A 223 10.28 -17.12 14.60
CA VAL A 223 10.47 -15.69 14.34
C VAL A 223 11.72 -15.16 15.05
N ARG A 224 12.07 -15.69 16.25
CA ARG A 224 13.29 -15.34 16.95
C ARG A 224 14.54 -15.61 16.10
N VAL A 225 14.55 -16.57 15.21
CA VAL A 225 15.68 -16.83 14.27
C VAL A 225 15.93 -15.61 13.38
N LEU A 226 14.89 -14.93 12.87
CA LEU A 226 15.06 -13.69 12.09
C LEU A 226 15.70 -12.60 12.96
N ILE A 227 15.24 -12.45 14.19
CA ILE A 227 15.82 -11.48 15.12
C ILE A 227 17.31 -11.78 15.38
N ASP A 228 17.66 -13.03 15.67
CA ASP A 228 19.03 -13.42 15.99
C ASP A 228 19.97 -13.30 14.76
N GLU A 229 19.49 -13.63 13.58
CA GLU A 229 20.30 -13.63 12.35
C GLU A 229 20.44 -12.22 11.72
N VAL A 230 19.55 -11.29 12.02
CA VAL A 230 19.55 -9.97 11.40
C VAL A 230 19.59 -8.84 12.43
N TYR A 231 18.61 -8.74 13.30
CA TYR A 231 18.43 -7.61 14.21
C TYR A 231 19.55 -7.54 15.28
N GLU A 232 19.83 -8.67 15.95
CA GLU A 232 20.88 -8.75 16.96
C GLU A 232 22.27 -8.49 16.36
N LYS A 233 22.54 -9.01 15.16
CA LYS A 233 23.82 -8.76 14.47
C LYS A 233 24.04 -7.29 14.13
N HIS A 234 22.99 -6.59 13.69
CA HIS A 234 23.07 -5.15 13.47
C HIS A 234 23.22 -4.39 14.80
N TYR A 235 22.52 -4.81 15.85
CA TYR A 235 22.64 -4.20 17.16
C TYR A 235 24.02 -4.41 17.77
N GLU A 236 24.57 -5.62 17.73
CA GLU A 236 25.94 -5.92 18.19
C GLU A 236 26.98 -5.01 17.54
N LYS A 237 26.79 -4.69 16.24
CA LYS A 237 27.72 -3.86 15.48
C LYS A 237 27.46 -2.36 15.67
N TYR A 238 26.23 -1.94 15.72
CA TYR A 238 25.80 -0.53 15.60
C TYR A 238 24.91 -0.04 16.75
N ALA A 239 24.94 -0.64 17.94
CA ALA A 239 24.13 -0.19 19.08
C ALA A 239 24.28 1.32 19.38
N HIS A 240 25.47 1.90 19.10
CA HIS A 240 25.74 3.32 19.32
C HIS A 240 25.05 4.25 18.30
N GLU A 241 24.61 3.74 17.16
CA GLU A 241 23.85 4.45 16.12
C GLU A 241 22.34 4.33 16.29
N PHE A 242 21.87 3.33 17.05
CA PHE A 242 20.43 3.06 17.22
C PHE A 242 19.72 4.24 17.91
N GLY A 243 18.56 4.62 17.34
CA GLY A 243 17.76 5.77 17.75
C GLY A 243 18.40 7.14 17.43
N LYS A 244 19.50 7.16 16.68
CA LYS A 244 20.21 8.37 16.23
C LYS A 244 20.27 8.41 14.72
N THR A 245 21.22 7.68 14.13
CA THR A 245 21.37 7.55 12.67
C THR A 245 20.56 6.37 12.14
N ILE A 246 20.61 5.20 12.81
CA ILE A 246 19.77 4.04 12.49
C ILE A 246 18.44 4.20 13.24
N LEU A 247 17.36 4.40 12.48
CA LEU A 247 16.03 4.62 13.05
C LEU A 247 15.23 3.34 13.28
N GLY A 248 15.53 2.27 12.54
CA GLY A 248 14.83 1.01 12.71
C GLY A 248 14.92 0.06 11.52
N PHE A 249 14.02 -0.91 11.55
CA PHE A 249 13.94 -1.98 10.56
C PHE A 249 12.63 -1.91 9.78
N PHE A 250 12.71 -2.36 8.53
CA PHE A 250 11.61 -2.39 7.57
C PHE A 250 11.36 -3.84 7.14
N SER A 251 10.16 -4.35 7.38
CA SER A 251 9.71 -5.65 6.84
C SER A 251 8.95 -5.47 5.54
N ASP A 252 9.32 -6.24 4.53
CA ASP A 252 8.79 -6.22 3.18
C ASP A 252 7.99 -7.50 2.91
N GLU A 253 6.69 -7.37 2.63
CA GLU A 253 5.75 -8.42 2.22
C GLU A 253 5.86 -9.76 2.98
N PRO A 254 5.95 -9.82 4.32
CA PRO A 254 5.96 -11.09 5.02
C PRO A 254 4.72 -11.92 4.67
N MET A 255 4.87 -13.23 4.57
CA MET A 255 3.80 -14.13 4.14
C MET A 255 3.66 -15.36 5.04
N VAL A 256 2.48 -16.01 5.01
CA VAL A 256 2.32 -17.33 5.65
C VAL A 256 3.11 -18.41 4.89
N GLY A 257 3.19 -18.29 3.59
CA GLY A 257 4.01 -19.19 2.75
C GLY A 257 3.54 -20.64 2.68
N ASN A 258 2.27 -20.91 3.00
CA ASN A 258 1.72 -22.27 3.04
C ASN A 258 1.27 -22.83 1.68
N ILE A 259 1.57 -22.14 0.59
CA ILE A 259 1.22 -22.53 -0.80
C ILE A 259 2.47 -22.63 -1.65
N ALA A 260 2.57 -23.67 -2.47
CA ALA A 260 3.65 -23.81 -3.44
C ALA A 260 3.58 -22.72 -4.51
N GLY A 261 4.72 -22.06 -4.79
CA GLY A 261 4.83 -21.07 -5.86
C GLY A 261 4.77 -19.62 -5.43
N GLY A 262 4.83 -19.30 -4.14
CA GLY A 262 5.03 -17.93 -3.62
C GLY A 262 3.74 -17.10 -3.65
N TYR A 263 3.69 -16.06 -4.44
CA TYR A 263 2.61 -15.07 -4.50
C TYR A 263 1.26 -15.61 -5.01
N GLN A 264 0.67 -16.51 -4.25
CA GLN A 264 -0.67 -17.03 -4.46
C GLN A 264 -1.46 -16.95 -3.15
N THR A 265 -2.77 -16.82 -3.27
CA THR A 265 -3.68 -16.81 -2.13
C THR A 265 -4.65 -17.95 -2.20
N ALA A 266 -5.15 -18.33 -1.03
CA ALA A 266 -6.28 -19.21 -0.94
C ALA A 266 -7.09 -18.96 0.33
N LYS A 267 -8.39 -19.22 0.23
CA LYS A 267 -9.34 -19.21 1.32
C LYS A 267 -9.61 -20.64 1.81
N LEU A 268 -10.01 -20.77 3.06
CA LEU A 268 -10.46 -22.06 3.62
C LEU A 268 -11.71 -22.55 2.85
N GLY A 269 -11.74 -23.85 2.54
CA GLY A 269 -12.86 -24.47 1.83
C GLY A 269 -12.93 -24.16 0.33
N GLY A 270 -11.94 -23.47 -0.22
CA GLY A 270 -11.84 -23.22 -1.65
C GLY A 270 -11.59 -24.46 -2.49
N GLN A 271 -11.62 -24.32 -3.82
CA GLN A 271 -11.53 -25.44 -4.77
C GLN A 271 -10.24 -26.27 -4.67
N LYS A 272 -9.15 -25.70 -4.16
CA LYS A 272 -7.89 -26.43 -3.90
C LYS A 272 -7.78 -26.69 -2.40
N PRO A 273 -7.70 -27.96 -1.97
CA PRO A 273 -7.36 -28.28 -0.59
C PRO A 273 -6.03 -27.65 -0.22
N LEU A 274 -6.00 -26.94 0.89
CA LEU A 274 -4.80 -26.28 1.40
C LEU A 274 -4.19 -27.09 2.52
N THR A 275 -2.86 -27.10 2.57
CA THR A 275 -2.10 -27.36 3.77
C THR A 275 -2.17 -26.10 4.63
N ASN A 276 -2.78 -26.16 5.80
CA ASN A 276 -3.03 -24.98 6.62
C ASN A 276 -1.92 -24.75 7.65
N PRO A 277 -1.52 -23.50 7.97
CA PRO A 277 -0.43 -23.22 8.92
C PRO A 277 -0.78 -23.72 10.35
N TRP A 278 0.24 -24.15 11.08
CA TRP A 278 0.11 -24.74 12.41
C TRP A 278 1.26 -24.35 13.33
N GLN A 279 0.99 -24.39 14.65
CA GLN A 279 1.99 -24.29 15.71
C GLN A 279 1.46 -24.85 17.03
N LYS A 280 2.36 -25.00 18.04
CA LYS A 280 2.11 -25.75 19.29
C LYS A 280 0.95 -25.24 20.17
N ASP A 281 0.63 -23.93 20.11
CA ASP A 281 -0.44 -23.32 20.93
C ASP A 281 -1.83 -23.41 20.25
N MET A 282 -1.89 -23.81 18.97
CA MET A 282 -3.16 -23.97 18.24
C MET A 282 -4.19 -24.87 18.93
N PRO A 283 -3.81 -26.05 19.51
CA PRO A 283 -4.77 -26.89 20.21
C PRO A 283 -5.49 -26.18 21.35
N ASP A 284 -4.80 -25.36 22.14
CA ASP A 284 -5.39 -24.67 23.29
C ASP A 284 -6.30 -23.52 22.81
N LEU A 285 -5.89 -22.76 21.81
CA LEU A 285 -6.71 -21.69 21.20
C LEU A 285 -7.98 -22.24 20.58
N LEU A 286 -7.88 -23.38 19.88
CA LEU A 286 -9.03 -24.04 19.26
C LEU A 286 -9.95 -24.68 20.31
N ARG A 287 -9.39 -25.27 21.37
CA ARG A 287 -10.17 -25.82 22.49
C ARG A 287 -11.00 -24.74 23.20
N GLU A 288 -10.43 -23.55 23.38
CA GLU A 288 -11.15 -22.41 23.97
C GLU A 288 -12.39 -22.05 23.18
N ARG A 289 -12.31 -22.06 21.83
CA ARG A 289 -13.40 -21.65 20.94
C ARG A 289 -14.37 -22.77 20.56
N LEU A 290 -13.87 -24.00 20.40
CA LEU A 290 -14.61 -25.13 19.84
C LEU A 290 -14.91 -26.23 20.85
N GLY A 291 -14.40 -26.09 22.09
CA GLY A 291 -14.55 -27.10 23.16
C GLY A 291 -13.61 -28.29 22.99
N GLU A 292 -13.78 -29.32 23.83
CA GLU A 292 -12.89 -30.49 23.88
C GLU A 292 -12.87 -31.32 22.58
N SER A 293 -13.92 -31.22 21.77
CA SER A 293 -14.01 -31.91 20.46
C SER A 293 -13.42 -31.11 19.29
N TRP A 294 -12.57 -30.10 19.55
CA TRP A 294 -12.01 -29.25 18.53
C TRP A 294 -11.30 -30.00 17.38
N ALA A 295 -10.55 -31.04 17.71
CA ALA A 295 -9.81 -31.84 16.73
C ALA A 295 -10.72 -32.61 15.77
N GLN A 296 -11.83 -33.13 16.24
CA GLN A 296 -12.85 -33.83 15.45
C GLN A 296 -13.60 -32.86 14.51
N GLN A 297 -13.58 -31.57 14.78
CA GLN A 297 -14.25 -30.54 13.96
C GLN A 297 -13.34 -30.00 12.84
N LEU A 298 -12.02 -30.20 12.90
CA LEU A 298 -11.06 -29.69 11.90
C LEU A 298 -11.38 -30.08 10.46
N PRO A 299 -11.98 -31.26 10.15
CA PRO A 299 -12.40 -31.58 8.77
C PRO A 299 -13.26 -30.50 8.08
N LEU A 300 -13.94 -29.64 8.84
CA LEU A 300 -14.73 -28.52 8.31
C LEU A 300 -13.87 -27.37 7.72
N LEU A 301 -12.56 -27.41 7.90
CA LEU A 301 -11.62 -26.54 7.17
C LEU A 301 -11.58 -26.89 5.68
N TRP A 302 -11.82 -28.14 5.31
CA TRP A 302 -11.78 -28.67 3.94
C TRP A 302 -13.14 -29.13 3.40
N GLY A 303 -14.07 -29.48 4.29
CA GLY A 303 -15.41 -29.95 3.98
C GLY A 303 -16.48 -28.98 4.53
N GLU A 304 -17.74 -29.33 4.30
CA GLU A 304 -18.88 -28.52 4.72
C GLU A 304 -19.85 -29.34 5.59
N GLY A 305 -20.06 -28.88 6.80
CA GLY A 305 -21.12 -29.34 7.67
C GLY A 305 -22.37 -28.47 7.60
N SER A 306 -23.09 -28.29 8.72
CA SER A 306 -24.04 -27.19 8.80
C SER A 306 -23.33 -25.85 8.65
N ASP A 307 -24.02 -24.84 8.13
CA ASP A 307 -23.44 -23.52 7.94
C ASP A 307 -22.86 -22.96 9.26
N GLU A 308 -23.61 -23.08 10.35
CA GLU A 308 -23.16 -22.61 11.67
C GLU A 308 -21.87 -23.33 12.14
N ALA A 309 -21.81 -24.64 12.01
CA ALA A 309 -20.62 -25.40 12.42
C ALA A 309 -19.42 -25.05 11.58
N THR A 310 -19.60 -24.91 10.26
CA THR A 310 -18.51 -24.62 9.35
C THR A 310 -17.98 -23.18 9.53
N VAL A 311 -18.88 -22.18 9.64
CA VAL A 311 -18.54 -20.80 9.96
C VAL A 311 -17.75 -20.73 11.27
N ARG A 312 -18.25 -21.38 12.33
CA ARG A 312 -17.61 -21.37 13.65
C ARG A 312 -16.19 -21.97 13.61
N VAL A 313 -15.98 -23.09 12.91
CA VAL A 313 -14.66 -23.72 12.83
C VAL A 313 -13.68 -22.88 12.02
N ARG A 314 -14.10 -22.41 10.84
CA ARG A 314 -13.24 -21.59 9.98
C ARG A 314 -12.87 -20.25 10.63
N THR A 315 -13.83 -19.59 11.26
CA THR A 315 -13.60 -18.33 12.01
C THR A 315 -12.67 -18.57 13.21
N ALA A 316 -12.89 -19.62 13.99
CA ALA A 316 -12.04 -19.96 15.14
C ALA A 316 -10.60 -20.26 14.72
N TYR A 317 -10.42 -20.99 13.61
CA TYR A 317 -9.10 -21.30 13.07
C TYR A 317 -8.37 -20.04 12.57
N MET A 318 -9.02 -19.22 11.75
CA MET A 318 -8.42 -17.98 11.22
C MET A 318 -8.15 -16.94 12.32
N ASP A 319 -9.04 -16.85 13.33
CA ASP A 319 -8.81 -15.99 14.48
C ASP A 319 -7.55 -16.42 15.25
N ALA A 320 -7.36 -17.73 15.49
CA ALA A 320 -6.15 -18.26 16.11
C ALA A 320 -4.90 -17.97 15.29
N VAL A 321 -4.92 -18.26 13.98
CA VAL A 321 -3.79 -18.00 13.06
C VAL A 321 -3.39 -16.52 13.08
N THR A 322 -4.35 -15.62 12.87
CA THR A 322 -4.06 -14.19 12.74
C THR A 322 -3.64 -13.56 14.07
N ARG A 323 -4.14 -14.04 15.23
CA ARG A 323 -3.67 -13.60 16.56
C ARG A 323 -2.26 -14.09 16.88
N LEU A 324 -1.89 -15.27 16.40
CA LEU A 324 -0.52 -15.75 16.55
C LEU A 324 0.45 -14.94 15.70
N ILE A 325 0.08 -14.56 14.48
CA ILE A 325 0.86 -13.64 13.65
C ILE A 325 0.99 -12.29 14.36
N GLU A 326 -0.10 -11.73 14.86
CA GLU A 326 -0.10 -10.48 15.63
C GLU A 326 0.88 -10.52 16.79
N LYS A 327 0.84 -11.58 17.59
CA LYS A 327 1.66 -11.72 18.81
C LYS A 327 3.10 -12.10 18.50
N ASN A 328 3.30 -13.16 17.72
CA ASN A 328 4.58 -13.82 17.60
C ASN A 328 5.47 -13.24 16.49
N PHE A 329 4.89 -12.63 15.46
CA PHE A 329 5.63 -11.94 14.42
C PHE A 329 5.62 -10.42 14.66
N ALA A 330 4.51 -9.76 14.36
CA ALA A 330 4.45 -8.30 14.40
C ALA A 330 4.75 -7.73 15.79
N GLY A 331 4.16 -8.30 16.84
CA GLY A 331 4.38 -7.89 18.22
C GLY A 331 5.82 -8.12 18.68
N GLN A 332 6.39 -9.29 18.39
CA GLN A 332 7.75 -9.64 18.79
C GLN A 332 8.80 -8.71 18.16
N LEU A 333 8.69 -8.43 16.83
CA LEU A 333 9.59 -7.51 16.13
C LEU A 333 9.44 -6.08 16.65
N GLY A 334 8.20 -5.63 16.84
CA GLY A 334 7.91 -4.30 17.39
C GLY A 334 8.45 -4.12 18.81
N ASP A 335 8.26 -5.11 19.69
CA ASP A 335 8.74 -5.08 21.06
C ASP A 335 10.27 -5.12 21.14
N TRP A 336 10.92 -5.91 20.28
CA TRP A 336 12.38 -5.93 20.19
C TRP A 336 12.92 -4.55 19.77
N CYS A 337 12.39 -3.96 18.70
CA CYS A 337 12.79 -2.64 18.23
C CYS A 337 12.60 -1.57 19.31
N LYS A 338 11.44 -1.55 19.97
CA LYS A 338 11.16 -0.63 21.06
C LYS A 338 12.14 -0.80 22.23
N ALA A 339 12.49 -2.03 22.60
CA ALA A 339 13.44 -2.31 23.67
C ALA A 339 14.86 -1.81 23.34
N HIS A 340 15.22 -1.71 22.07
CA HIS A 340 16.50 -1.25 21.56
C HIS A 340 16.50 0.23 21.10
N GLY A 341 15.40 0.96 21.34
CA GLY A 341 15.29 2.40 21.06
C GLY A 341 15.18 2.74 19.58
N VAL A 342 14.71 1.81 18.77
CA VAL A 342 14.45 1.96 17.33
C VAL A 342 13.01 1.59 16.99
N GLU A 343 12.59 1.77 15.75
CA GLU A 343 11.23 1.49 15.28
C GLU A 343 11.19 0.27 14.34
N TYR A 344 10.06 -0.41 14.37
CA TYR A 344 9.69 -1.45 13.41
C TYR A 344 8.63 -0.90 12.46
N ILE A 345 8.87 -0.95 11.16
CA ILE A 345 7.97 -0.48 10.11
C ILE A 345 7.91 -1.49 8.97
N GLY A 346 7.06 -1.27 7.99
CA GLY A 346 6.92 -2.12 6.81
C GLY A 346 5.50 -2.15 6.29
N HIS A 347 5.20 -3.11 5.45
CA HIS A 347 3.88 -3.37 4.90
C HIS A 347 3.66 -4.87 4.68
N ILE A 348 2.43 -5.23 4.31
CA ILE A 348 2.09 -6.57 3.81
C ILE A 348 1.73 -6.46 2.34
N TRP A 349 1.62 -7.57 1.65
CA TRP A 349 1.26 -7.56 0.22
C TRP A 349 -0.07 -6.82 -0.03
N GLU A 350 -0.08 -5.90 -1.01
CA GLU A 350 -1.09 -4.85 -1.22
C GLU A 350 -2.39 -5.29 -1.89
N ASP A 351 -2.51 -6.53 -2.32
CA ASP A 351 -3.67 -6.99 -3.08
C ASP A 351 -4.95 -7.08 -2.23
N LYS A 352 -6.08 -6.70 -2.80
CA LYS A 352 -7.41 -6.66 -2.17
C LYS A 352 -7.76 -7.93 -1.37
N PHE A 353 -7.46 -9.10 -1.92
CA PHE A 353 -7.85 -10.39 -1.31
C PHE A 353 -6.81 -10.94 -0.34
N LEU A 354 -5.62 -10.41 -0.34
CA LEU A 354 -4.49 -10.92 0.45
C LEU A 354 -4.59 -10.54 1.92
N SER A 355 -5.27 -9.44 2.20
CA SER A 355 -5.45 -8.95 3.56
C SER A 355 -6.33 -9.84 4.44
N TYR A 356 -7.02 -10.85 3.89
CA TYR A 356 -7.84 -11.81 4.63
C TYR A 356 -7.69 -13.28 4.16
N ALA A 357 -6.82 -13.54 3.21
CA ALA A 357 -6.49 -14.89 2.74
C ALA A 357 -5.13 -15.35 3.27
N LEU A 358 -4.85 -16.64 3.17
CA LEU A 358 -3.57 -17.27 3.48
C LEU A 358 -2.68 -17.37 2.21
N GLY A 359 -1.52 -17.91 2.32
CA GLY A 359 -0.53 -18.02 1.25
C GLY A 359 0.42 -16.85 1.26
N GLY A 360 0.34 -15.96 0.28
CA GLY A 360 1.04 -14.68 0.28
C GLY A 360 0.46 -13.69 1.28
N GLY A 361 -0.81 -13.83 1.65
CA GLY A 361 -1.48 -13.00 2.66
C GLY A 361 -1.25 -13.48 4.09
N LEU A 362 -1.57 -12.61 5.05
CA LEU A 362 -1.47 -12.85 6.49
C LEU A 362 -2.85 -12.95 7.17
N GLY A 363 -3.92 -13.01 6.41
CA GLY A 363 -5.28 -13.26 6.89
C GLY A 363 -5.97 -12.08 7.57
N HIS A 364 -5.25 -11.02 7.99
CA HIS A 364 -5.84 -9.86 8.63
C HIS A 364 -4.86 -8.66 8.66
N TYR A 365 -5.16 -7.58 7.94
CA TYR A 365 -4.26 -6.42 7.82
C TYR A 365 -3.88 -5.81 9.19
N PHE A 366 -4.87 -5.43 10.01
CA PHE A 366 -4.61 -4.70 11.26
C PHE A 366 -3.80 -5.53 12.27
N ARG A 367 -4.06 -6.84 12.36
CA ARG A 367 -3.31 -7.76 13.23
C ARG A 367 -1.88 -7.95 12.72
N ALA A 368 -1.71 -8.15 11.41
CA ALA A 368 -0.39 -8.29 10.81
C ALA A 368 0.48 -7.04 10.98
N MET A 369 -0.15 -5.85 11.01
CA MET A 369 0.52 -4.56 11.17
C MET A 369 0.51 -4.04 12.62
N HIS A 370 0.10 -4.86 13.61
CA HIS A 370 -0.07 -4.42 15.00
C HIS A 370 1.22 -3.91 15.63
N GLY A 371 2.34 -4.63 15.48
CA GLY A 371 3.64 -4.27 16.05
C GLY A 371 4.35 -3.09 15.37
N ASN A 372 3.92 -2.70 14.17
CA ASN A 372 4.55 -1.63 13.42
C ASN A 372 4.32 -0.26 14.08
N HIS A 373 5.35 0.61 14.04
CA HIS A 373 5.29 1.97 14.57
C HIS A 373 4.70 2.99 13.58
N MET A 374 4.38 2.56 12.37
CA MET A 374 3.64 3.30 11.35
C MET A 374 2.57 2.39 10.73
N GLY A 375 1.47 2.93 10.24
CA GLY A 375 0.61 2.19 9.33
C GLY A 375 1.33 2.06 7.99
N GLY A 376 1.34 0.87 7.36
CA GLY A 376 2.11 0.65 6.14
C GLY A 376 1.33 -0.05 5.04
N VAL A 377 1.55 0.41 3.81
CA VAL A 377 1.03 -0.19 2.57
C VAL A 377 2.03 -0.01 1.45
N ASP A 378 1.84 -0.78 0.38
CA ASP A 378 2.59 -0.68 -0.86
C ASP A 378 1.65 -0.43 -2.05
N VAL A 379 2.19 0.19 -3.11
CA VAL A 379 1.53 0.32 -4.41
C VAL A 379 2.52 0.13 -5.55
N VAL A 380 2.38 -0.98 -6.27
CA VAL A 380 3.28 -1.41 -7.34
C VAL A 380 2.52 -1.66 -8.65
N PHE A 381 3.24 -1.88 -9.75
CA PHE A 381 2.74 -2.34 -11.05
C PHE A 381 1.65 -1.50 -11.71
N ASN A 382 1.65 -0.21 -11.63
CA ASN A 382 0.57 0.63 -12.21
C ASN A 382 -0.83 0.30 -11.67
N ALA A 383 -0.95 -0.29 -10.49
CA ALA A 383 -2.22 -0.69 -9.90
C ALA A 383 -3.22 0.47 -9.75
N GLN A 384 -2.74 1.71 -9.72
CA GLN A 384 -3.55 2.91 -9.51
C GLN A 384 -3.37 3.96 -10.62
N MET A 385 -3.47 3.59 -11.88
CA MET A 385 -3.09 4.49 -12.95
C MET A 385 -4.17 5.42 -13.54
N HIS A 386 -5.41 5.33 -13.24
CA HIS A 386 -6.52 6.26 -13.61
C HIS A 386 -7.86 5.69 -13.15
N PRO A 387 -8.88 6.53 -12.84
CA PRO A 387 -10.23 6.04 -12.51
C PRO A 387 -10.89 5.27 -13.66
N TRP A 388 -10.50 5.52 -14.91
CA TRP A 388 -10.92 4.72 -16.06
C TRP A 388 -10.04 3.50 -16.33
N SER A 389 -8.98 3.28 -15.60
CA SER A 389 -8.33 1.97 -15.50
C SER A 389 -9.12 0.99 -14.62
N GLN A 390 -10.46 1.16 -14.55
CA GLN A 390 -11.38 0.05 -14.27
C GLN A 390 -11.01 -1.19 -15.12
N HIS A 391 -10.15 -0.99 -16.06
CA HIS A 391 -9.49 -1.95 -16.94
C HIS A 391 -7.98 -2.02 -16.69
N SER A 392 -7.48 -1.88 -15.44
CA SER A 392 -6.11 -2.29 -15.19
C SER A 392 -5.98 -3.74 -15.67
N THR A 393 -4.85 -4.08 -16.26
CA THR A 393 -4.56 -5.46 -16.72
C THR A 393 -4.64 -6.51 -15.61
N ARG A 394 -4.96 -6.08 -14.40
CA ARG A 394 -5.30 -6.84 -13.20
C ARG A 394 -6.76 -6.62 -12.81
N ASP A 395 -7.71 -6.83 -13.73
CA ASP A 395 -9.16 -6.72 -13.47
C ASP A 395 -9.64 -7.53 -12.25
N SER A 396 -8.87 -8.55 -11.84
CA SER A 396 -9.12 -9.33 -10.63
C SER A 396 -8.81 -8.59 -9.32
N MET A 397 -8.09 -7.47 -9.36
CA MET A 397 -7.60 -6.77 -8.15
C MET A 397 -8.44 -5.56 -7.75
N GLY A 398 -9.42 -5.15 -8.55
CA GLY A 398 -10.37 -4.10 -8.24
C GLY A 398 -9.74 -2.70 -8.08
N GLY A 399 -9.77 -1.87 -9.14
CA GLY A 399 -9.26 -0.49 -9.10
C GLY A 399 -9.80 0.36 -7.95
N ASP A 400 -11.06 0.11 -7.54
CA ASP A 400 -11.71 0.81 -6.43
C ASP A 400 -11.00 0.55 -5.09
N PHE A 401 -10.44 -0.64 -4.86
CA PHE A 401 -9.64 -0.94 -3.67
C PHE A 401 -8.41 -0.02 -3.57
N TYR A 402 -7.65 0.12 -4.65
CA TYR A 402 -6.45 0.95 -4.66
C TYR A 402 -6.75 2.43 -4.46
N TYR A 403 -7.88 2.92 -5.01
CA TYR A 403 -8.26 4.32 -4.89
C TYR A 403 -8.88 4.70 -3.54
N TYR A 404 -9.69 3.80 -2.96
CA TYR A 404 -10.51 4.16 -1.81
C TYR A 404 -10.13 3.41 -0.53
N VAL A 405 -9.39 2.30 -0.61
CA VAL A 405 -9.09 1.46 0.56
C VAL A 405 -7.62 1.42 0.90
N LEU A 406 -6.72 1.15 -0.05
CA LEU A 406 -5.32 0.83 0.25
C LEU A 406 -4.64 1.90 1.12
N GLY A 407 -4.60 3.17 0.68
CA GLY A 407 -4.02 4.25 1.47
C GLY A 407 -4.77 4.49 2.79
N LYS A 408 -6.09 4.25 2.79
CA LYS A 408 -6.91 4.37 4.00
C LYS A 408 -6.65 3.27 5.03
N LEU A 409 -6.24 2.07 4.65
CA LEU A 409 -5.81 1.06 5.62
C LEU A 409 -4.65 1.57 6.48
N ALA A 410 -3.62 2.11 5.86
CA ALA A 410 -2.46 2.64 6.58
C ALA A 410 -2.82 3.86 7.43
N SER A 411 -3.50 4.86 6.87
CA SER A 411 -3.86 6.08 7.60
C SER A 411 -4.86 5.81 8.72
N SER A 412 -5.86 4.97 8.50
CA SER A 412 -6.81 4.57 9.54
C SER A 412 -6.11 3.84 10.70
N HIS A 413 -5.19 2.90 10.38
CA HIS A 413 -4.42 2.23 11.42
C HIS A 413 -3.57 3.23 12.22
N ALA A 414 -2.97 4.22 11.54
CA ALA A 414 -2.22 5.29 12.19
C ALA A 414 -3.10 6.18 13.09
N HIS A 415 -4.38 6.32 12.77
CA HIS A 415 -5.33 7.10 13.57
C HIS A 415 -5.80 6.35 14.82
N ILE A 416 -6.17 5.08 14.68
CA ILE A 416 -6.78 4.32 15.78
C ILE A 416 -5.77 3.72 16.77
N ASP A 417 -4.52 3.47 16.35
CA ASP A 417 -3.45 2.90 17.19
C ASP A 417 -2.49 3.99 17.68
N PRO A 418 -2.46 4.29 19.00
CA PRO A 418 -1.63 5.37 19.55
C PRO A 418 -0.13 5.17 19.35
N ARG A 419 0.35 3.93 19.15
CA ARG A 419 1.78 3.64 18.90
C ARG A 419 2.27 4.25 17.59
N LYS A 420 1.41 4.37 16.62
CA LYS A 420 1.73 4.89 15.27
C LYS A 420 1.79 6.41 15.19
N GLN A 421 1.21 7.13 16.18
CA GLN A 421 1.28 8.59 16.30
C GLN A 421 0.81 9.35 15.04
N GLY A 422 -0.18 8.83 14.32
CA GLY A 422 -0.70 9.42 13.08
C GLY A 422 0.25 9.31 11.89
N ARG A 423 1.24 8.40 11.92
CA ARG A 423 2.21 8.17 10.83
C ARG A 423 1.76 7.01 9.95
N ALA A 424 1.54 7.29 8.68
CA ALA A 424 1.15 6.34 7.66
C ALA A 424 2.16 6.36 6.51
N LEU A 425 2.76 5.20 6.20
CA LEU A 425 3.73 5.06 5.13
C LEU A 425 3.15 4.34 3.92
N CYS A 426 3.72 4.65 2.75
CA CYS A 426 3.48 3.94 1.52
C CYS A 426 4.81 3.70 0.79
N GLU A 427 5.11 2.43 0.49
CA GLU A 427 6.05 2.11 -0.58
C GLU A 427 5.42 2.52 -1.90
N ILE A 428 6.20 3.15 -2.80
CA ILE A 428 5.61 3.79 -3.97
C ILE A 428 6.56 3.77 -5.18
N PHE A 429 6.00 3.68 -6.37
CA PHE A 429 6.65 3.72 -7.69
C PHE A 429 7.29 2.39 -8.13
N GLY A 430 7.29 1.34 -7.30
CA GLY A 430 7.91 0.06 -7.61
C GLY A 430 7.31 -0.65 -8.83
N ALA A 431 8.15 -1.28 -9.61
CA ALA A 431 7.80 -2.14 -10.76
C ALA A 431 6.83 -1.52 -11.78
N THR A 432 6.82 -0.19 -11.90
CA THR A 432 5.93 0.54 -12.83
C THR A 432 6.52 0.68 -14.23
N GLY A 433 7.81 0.44 -14.39
CA GLY A 433 8.50 0.51 -15.68
C GLY A 433 9.29 1.80 -15.93
N TRP A 434 10.17 1.78 -16.93
CA TRP A 434 11.01 2.92 -17.29
C TRP A 434 10.25 4.07 -17.97
N ASP A 435 9.00 3.87 -18.39
CA ASP A 435 8.10 4.88 -18.94
C ASP A 435 7.25 5.60 -17.87
N PHE A 436 7.43 5.22 -16.60
CA PHE A 436 6.74 5.86 -15.50
C PHE A 436 7.41 7.21 -15.16
N GLY A 437 6.98 8.27 -15.85
CA GLY A 437 7.53 9.62 -15.70
C GLY A 437 7.12 10.31 -14.40
N VAL A 438 7.80 11.41 -14.07
CA VAL A 438 7.57 12.19 -12.86
C VAL A 438 6.18 12.80 -12.76
N ASP A 439 5.48 13.02 -13.86
CA ASP A 439 4.08 13.44 -13.91
C ASP A 439 3.15 12.37 -13.34
N LYS A 440 3.34 11.10 -13.74
CA LYS A 440 2.60 9.95 -13.22
C LYS A 440 2.96 9.70 -11.76
N MET A 441 4.24 9.83 -11.39
CA MET A 441 4.68 9.73 -9.99
C MET A 441 3.98 10.77 -9.11
N LYS A 442 3.85 12.01 -9.59
CA LYS A 442 3.13 13.07 -8.86
C LYS A 442 1.65 12.74 -8.70
N TYR A 443 0.99 12.30 -9.77
CA TYR A 443 -0.42 11.89 -9.73
C TYR A 443 -0.65 10.79 -8.69
N LEU A 444 0.20 9.77 -8.68
CA LEU A 444 0.11 8.68 -7.71
C LEU A 444 0.32 9.17 -6.27
N ALA A 445 1.37 9.98 -6.04
CA ALA A 445 1.66 10.55 -4.73
C ALA A 445 0.50 11.40 -4.20
N ASP A 446 -0.13 12.25 -5.03
CA ASP A 446 -1.26 13.09 -4.64
C ASP A 446 -2.47 12.25 -4.18
N ASN A 447 -2.73 11.10 -4.83
CA ASN A 447 -3.80 10.17 -4.44
C ASN A 447 -3.54 9.48 -3.08
N PHE A 448 -2.29 9.19 -2.76
CA PHE A 448 -1.94 8.65 -1.44
C PHE A 448 -1.90 9.73 -0.36
N LEU A 449 -1.42 10.94 -0.67
CA LEU A 449 -1.50 12.09 0.22
C LEU A 449 -2.94 12.41 0.65
N VAL A 450 -3.89 12.42 -0.30
CA VAL A 450 -5.31 12.70 0.03
C VAL A 450 -5.98 11.55 0.80
N SER A 451 -5.39 10.36 0.77
CA SER A 451 -5.79 9.23 1.60
C SER A 451 -5.20 9.28 3.02
N GLY A 452 -4.35 10.29 3.33
CA GLY A 452 -3.74 10.48 4.65
C GLY A 452 -2.34 9.91 4.80
N ILE A 453 -1.72 9.40 3.73
CA ILE A 453 -0.31 8.97 3.76
C ILE A 453 0.58 10.19 3.95
N ASN A 454 1.55 10.09 4.87
CA ASN A 454 2.47 11.18 5.21
C ASN A 454 3.93 10.72 5.37
N ARG A 455 4.25 9.50 4.93
CA ARG A 455 5.60 8.93 4.82
C ARG A 455 5.69 8.12 3.54
N TYR A 456 6.84 8.17 2.87
CA TYR A 456 7.01 7.46 1.59
C TYR A 456 8.33 6.71 1.52
N VAL A 457 8.29 5.53 0.90
CA VAL A 457 9.43 4.71 0.54
C VAL A 457 9.49 4.59 -1.00
N PRO A 458 10.08 5.54 -1.71
CA PRO A 458 10.23 5.44 -3.16
C PRO A 458 11.10 4.26 -3.58
N HIS A 459 10.63 3.45 -4.49
CA HIS A 459 11.28 2.28 -5.04
C HIS A 459 11.77 2.59 -6.47
N ALA A 460 13.12 2.66 -6.83
CA ALA A 460 14.22 2.54 -5.89
C ALA A 460 15.50 3.25 -6.43
N PHE A 461 16.53 3.33 -5.60
CA PHE A 461 17.88 3.66 -6.02
C PHE A 461 18.72 2.38 -6.15
N SER A 462 18.87 1.88 -7.39
CA SER A 462 19.71 0.72 -7.69
C SER A 462 21.06 1.17 -8.25
N PRO A 463 22.19 0.76 -7.65
CA PRO A 463 23.52 0.99 -8.20
C PRO A 463 23.99 -0.05 -9.21
N LYS A 464 23.15 -0.98 -9.64
CA LYS A 464 23.45 -1.86 -10.77
C LYS A 464 23.67 -1.09 -12.07
N ALA A 465 24.36 -1.72 -13.00
CA ALA A 465 24.60 -1.16 -14.34
C ALA A 465 23.26 -0.87 -15.05
N PHE A 466 23.20 0.29 -15.69
CA PHE A 466 22.03 0.68 -16.49
C PHE A 466 21.95 -0.13 -17.81
N PRO A 467 20.77 -0.57 -18.24
CA PRO A 467 19.50 -0.51 -17.52
C PRO A 467 19.32 -1.75 -16.59
N ASP A 468 19.05 -1.51 -15.32
CA ASP A 468 18.68 -2.58 -14.40
C ASP A 468 17.22 -3.02 -14.67
N PRO A 469 16.97 -4.30 -15.00
CA PRO A 469 15.62 -4.80 -15.27
C PRO A 469 14.80 -5.10 -14.00
N ASP A 470 15.43 -5.08 -12.82
CA ASP A 470 14.76 -5.40 -11.57
C ASP A 470 13.85 -4.24 -11.14
N CYS A 471 12.54 -4.44 -11.26
CA CYS A 471 11.49 -3.54 -10.76
C CYS A 471 11.69 -2.03 -11.02
N PRO A 472 11.99 -1.56 -12.27
CA PRO A 472 12.16 -0.13 -12.55
C PRO A 472 10.88 0.70 -12.24
N PRO A 473 10.99 2.04 -12.02
CA PRO A 473 12.10 2.91 -12.44
C PRO A 473 13.21 3.03 -11.40
N HIS A 474 14.44 3.28 -11.85
CA HIS A 474 15.55 3.66 -10.98
C HIS A 474 15.87 5.13 -11.15
N PHE A 475 15.77 5.91 -10.06
CA PHE A 475 15.67 7.37 -10.15
C PHE A 475 16.97 8.05 -10.59
N TYR A 476 18.14 7.53 -10.15
CA TYR A 476 19.45 8.09 -10.49
C TYR A 476 20.16 7.32 -11.61
N ALA A 477 20.20 5.98 -11.48
CA ALA A 477 20.80 5.07 -12.46
C ALA A 477 22.18 5.53 -12.98
N HIS A 478 23.12 5.85 -12.09
CA HIS A 478 24.45 6.41 -12.40
C HIS A 478 24.42 7.67 -13.27
N GLY A 479 23.37 8.50 -13.17
CA GLY A 479 23.15 9.68 -14.01
C GLY A 479 22.59 9.38 -15.40
N GLU A 480 22.15 8.15 -15.67
CA GLU A 480 21.52 7.76 -16.94
C GLU A 480 20.04 8.17 -17.03
N ASN A 481 19.40 8.48 -15.91
CA ASN A 481 18.01 8.94 -15.89
C ASN A 481 17.94 10.47 -16.00
N ALA A 482 17.56 10.96 -17.17
CA ALA A 482 17.42 12.39 -17.44
C ALA A 482 16.40 13.09 -16.53
N GLN A 483 15.40 12.37 -16.02
CA GLN A 483 14.37 12.93 -15.15
C GLN A 483 14.82 13.15 -13.70
N PHE A 484 16.03 12.78 -13.30
CA PHE A 484 16.49 12.90 -11.92
C PHE A 484 16.33 14.31 -11.31
N PRO A 485 16.62 15.44 -12.02
CA PRO A 485 16.35 16.78 -11.49
C PRO A 485 14.84 17.07 -11.31
N SER A 486 13.99 16.49 -12.15
CA SER A 486 12.53 16.58 -12.02
C SER A 486 12.01 15.73 -10.84
N PHE A 487 12.61 14.56 -10.62
CA PHE A 487 12.37 13.74 -9.44
C PHE A 487 12.74 14.49 -8.14
N ALA A 488 13.89 15.18 -8.12
CA ALA A 488 14.27 16.01 -6.96
C ALA A 488 13.23 17.11 -6.65
N LYS A 489 12.65 17.73 -7.68
CA LYS A 489 11.57 18.72 -7.50
C LYS A 489 10.29 18.05 -6.94
N LEU A 490 9.95 16.85 -7.39
CA LEU A 490 8.84 16.07 -6.86
C LEU A 490 9.06 15.74 -5.38
N MET A 491 10.25 15.29 -5.00
CA MET A 491 10.58 14.97 -3.60
C MET A 491 10.45 16.21 -2.69
N ALA A 492 10.91 17.37 -3.15
CA ALA A 492 10.73 18.62 -2.40
C ALA A 492 9.24 18.99 -2.20
N TYR A 493 8.40 18.77 -3.21
CA TYR A 493 6.95 18.92 -3.10
C TYR A 493 6.35 17.93 -2.08
N MET A 494 6.67 16.65 -2.22
CA MET A 494 6.16 15.60 -1.32
C MET A 494 6.60 15.82 0.12
N GLN A 495 7.85 16.25 0.38
CA GLN A 495 8.34 16.60 1.72
C GLN A 495 7.47 17.70 2.37
N ARG A 496 7.11 18.76 1.62
CA ARG A 496 6.24 19.83 2.15
C ARG A 496 4.83 19.33 2.44
N MET A 497 4.25 18.52 1.53
CA MET A 497 2.92 17.95 1.75
C MET A 497 2.90 16.98 2.94
N CYS A 498 3.88 16.08 3.06
CA CYS A 498 4.03 15.22 4.23
C CYS A 498 4.20 16.03 5.52
N GLY A 499 4.98 17.13 5.46
CA GLY A 499 5.14 18.06 6.55
C GLY A 499 3.81 18.70 6.96
N LEU A 500 3.00 19.13 6.00
CA LEU A 500 1.67 19.70 6.24
C LEU A 500 0.73 18.69 6.92
N LEU A 501 0.75 17.44 6.46
CA LEU A 501 -0.08 16.34 6.96
C LEU A 501 0.56 15.58 8.13
N SER A 502 1.41 16.23 8.91
CA SER A 502 2.09 15.63 10.08
C SER A 502 1.97 16.52 11.31
N GLY A 503 1.84 15.87 12.49
CA GLY A 503 1.75 16.54 13.79
C GLY A 503 0.39 17.17 14.10
N GLY A 504 -0.63 16.90 13.31
CA GLY A 504 -2.03 17.25 13.52
C GLY A 504 -2.92 16.01 13.54
N LYS A 505 -4.19 16.18 13.14
CA LYS A 505 -5.18 15.09 13.05
C LYS A 505 -6.03 15.24 11.79
N ALA A 506 -6.24 14.12 11.09
CA ALA A 506 -7.33 14.00 10.13
C ALA A 506 -8.69 14.06 10.85
N MET A 507 -9.74 14.42 10.13
CA MET A 507 -11.09 14.62 10.70
C MET A 507 -12.15 13.73 10.04
N PRO A 508 -11.94 12.39 10.01
CA PRO A 508 -12.92 11.47 9.44
C PRO A 508 -14.21 11.48 10.25
N GLU A 509 -15.35 11.38 9.57
CA GLU A 509 -16.66 11.40 10.22
C GLU A 509 -17.28 9.99 10.35
N VAL A 510 -16.88 9.04 9.50
CA VAL A 510 -17.48 7.70 9.38
C VAL A 510 -16.42 6.63 9.61
N ALA A 511 -16.75 5.61 10.40
CA ALA A 511 -16.01 4.36 10.43
C ALA A 511 -16.60 3.39 9.40
N VAL A 512 -15.76 2.75 8.59
CA VAL A 512 -16.13 1.65 7.68
C VAL A 512 -15.52 0.36 8.23
N LEU A 513 -16.32 -0.68 8.38
CA LEU A 513 -15.83 -1.93 8.94
C LEU A 513 -14.94 -2.67 7.94
N TYR A 514 -13.72 -3.01 8.38
CA TYR A 514 -12.88 -4.03 7.79
C TYR A 514 -13.37 -5.39 8.28
N HIS A 515 -14.03 -6.15 7.41
CA HIS A 515 -14.81 -7.33 7.79
C HIS A 515 -14.12 -8.64 7.37
N ALA A 516 -12.84 -8.81 7.74
CA ALA A 516 -12.08 -10.03 7.43
C ALA A 516 -12.76 -11.29 7.96
N GLU A 517 -13.36 -11.23 9.16
CA GLU A 517 -14.04 -12.34 9.82
C GLU A 517 -15.25 -12.85 9.01
N GLY A 518 -15.95 -11.98 8.30
CA GLY A 518 -17.01 -12.35 7.36
C GLY A 518 -16.45 -13.10 6.14
N ASP A 519 -15.30 -12.66 5.64
CA ASP A 519 -14.65 -13.25 4.46
C ASP A 519 -14.05 -14.62 4.71
N TRP A 520 -13.64 -14.95 5.96
CA TRP A 520 -13.00 -16.24 6.28
C TRP A 520 -13.90 -17.46 6.01
N SER A 521 -15.19 -17.27 5.85
CA SER A 521 -16.16 -18.31 5.51
C SER A 521 -16.88 -18.09 4.18
N SER A 522 -16.45 -17.12 3.36
CA SER A 522 -17.16 -16.71 2.13
C SER A 522 -17.23 -17.79 1.04
N GLU A 523 -16.35 -18.82 1.08
CA GLU A 523 -16.41 -19.96 0.15
C GLU A 523 -17.57 -20.94 0.40
N LEU A 524 -18.41 -20.72 1.42
CA LEU A 524 -19.61 -21.52 1.60
C LEU A 524 -20.69 -21.18 0.57
N PRO A 525 -21.31 -22.17 -0.12
CA PRO A 525 -22.36 -21.92 -1.13
C PRO A 525 -23.59 -21.18 -0.61
N SER A 526 -23.83 -21.22 0.71
CA SER A 526 -24.93 -20.51 1.37
C SER A 526 -24.66 -19.02 1.59
N ILE A 527 -23.39 -18.61 1.59
CA ILE A 527 -23.01 -17.21 1.70
C ILE A 527 -23.29 -16.51 0.35
N LYS A 528 -24.19 -15.51 0.37
CA LYS A 528 -24.64 -14.76 -0.81
C LYS A 528 -24.09 -13.35 -0.84
N HIS A 529 -23.76 -12.80 0.31
CA HIS A 529 -23.26 -11.46 0.46
C HIS A 529 -21.83 -11.51 1.00
N ASP A 530 -20.92 -10.99 0.21
CA ASP A 530 -19.48 -10.96 0.43
C ASP A 530 -18.95 -9.63 -0.14
N MET A 531 -19.50 -8.52 0.41
CA MET A 531 -19.12 -7.18 -0.02
C MET A 531 -17.86 -6.74 0.73
N TYR A 532 -16.84 -6.38 0.00
CA TYR A 532 -15.64 -5.84 0.59
C TYR A 532 -15.80 -4.34 0.95
N CYS A 533 -14.95 -3.81 1.83
CA CYS A 533 -15.05 -2.43 2.31
C CYS A 533 -14.80 -1.35 1.23
N ASP A 534 -14.33 -1.71 0.03
CA ASP A 534 -14.15 -0.80 -1.09
C ASP A 534 -15.46 -0.20 -1.60
N VAL A 535 -16.57 -0.93 -1.52
CA VAL A 535 -17.87 -0.44 -1.96
C VAL A 535 -18.34 0.75 -1.11
N PRO A 536 -18.52 0.63 0.23
CA PRO A 536 -18.86 1.80 1.05
C PRO A 536 -17.77 2.89 1.03
N ALA A 537 -16.51 2.53 0.98
CA ALA A 537 -15.40 3.49 0.90
C ALA A 537 -15.49 4.36 -0.37
N LYS A 538 -15.78 3.76 -1.52
CA LYS A 538 -16.03 4.47 -2.78
C LYS A 538 -17.21 5.41 -2.68
N LEU A 539 -18.36 4.93 -2.19
CA LEU A 539 -19.55 5.76 -2.04
C LEU A 539 -19.29 7.00 -1.17
N LEU A 540 -18.58 6.84 -0.06
CA LEU A 540 -18.19 7.92 0.83
C LEU A 540 -17.20 8.89 0.17
N GLY A 541 -16.13 8.35 -0.46
CA GLY A 541 -15.10 9.15 -1.13
C GLY A 541 -15.65 9.99 -2.28
N GLU A 542 -16.52 9.42 -3.13
CA GLU A 542 -17.21 10.12 -4.23
C GLU A 542 -18.18 11.19 -3.74
N ALA A 543 -18.69 11.05 -2.51
CA ALA A 543 -19.57 12.02 -1.86
C ALA A 543 -18.82 13.03 -0.99
N GLN A 544 -17.48 13.04 -0.97
CA GLN A 544 -16.62 13.86 -0.11
C GLN A 544 -17.02 13.76 1.38
N ILE A 545 -17.23 12.54 1.87
CA ILE A 545 -17.38 12.20 3.28
C ILE A 545 -16.13 11.43 3.69
N ASP A 546 -15.30 12.02 4.53
CA ASP A 546 -14.08 11.36 4.98
C ASP A 546 -14.38 10.23 5.97
N TYR A 547 -13.60 9.18 5.92
CA TYR A 547 -13.80 7.95 6.68
C TYR A 547 -12.47 7.31 7.07
N ASP A 548 -12.54 6.47 8.10
CA ASP A 548 -11.50 5.50 8.44
C ASP A 548 -12.03 4.07 8.32
N ILE A 549 -11.13 3.15 8.00
CA ILE A 549 -11.42 1.72 7.98
C ILE A 549 -10.99 1.15 9.32
N VAL A 550 -11.90 0.45 10.01
CA VAL A 550 -11.67 -0.03 11.39
C VAL A 550 -11.89 -1.53 11.50
N PRO A 551 -11.03 -2.27 12.24
CA PRO A 551 -11.20 -3.71 12.44
C PRO A 551 -12.29 -4.02 13.48
N ILE A 552 -12.79 -5.24 13.46
CA ILE A 552 -13.69 -5.76 14.52
C ILE A 552 -13.00 -5.75 15.90
N ASP A 553 -11.69 -5.93 15.95
CA ASP A 553 -10.91 -5.85 17.20
C ASP A 553 -11.05 -4.51 17.93
N LEU A 554 -11.23 -3.40 17.20
CA LEU A 554 -11.55 -2.10 17.79
C LEU A 554 -12.94 -2.13 18.45
N LEU A 555 -13.92 -2.78 17.84
CA LEU A 555 -15.26 -2.92 18.38
C LEU A 555 -15.24 -3.82 19.64
N ALA A 556 -14.47 -4.90 19.60
CA ALA A 556 -14.24 -5.77 20.76
C ALA A 556 -13.55 -4.99 21.91
N SER A 557 -12.54 -4.19 21.61
CA SER A 557 -11.87 -3.33 22.59
C SER A 557 -12.82 -2.34 23.27
N CYS A 558 -13.81 -1.83 22.53
CA CYS A 558 -14.85 -0.96 23.07
C CYS A 558 -15.77 -1.69 24.08
N LEU A 559 -15.97 -3.01 23.90
CA LEU A 559 -16.76 -3.84 24.81
C LEU A 559 -15.98 -4.23 26.07
N GLU A 560 -14.72 -4.56 25.92
CA GLU A 560 -13.86 -5.15 26.95
C GLU A 560 -13.02 -4.12 27.70
N GLY A 561 -12.83 -2.92 27.15
CA GLY A 561 -11.98 -1.87 27.71
C GLY A 561 -10.49 -2.19 27.59
N THR A 562 -10.06 -2.87 26.52
CA THR A 562 -8.65 -3.22 26.28
C THR A 562 -7.81 -1.98 25.92
N LYS A 563 -6.48 -2.11 26.02
CA LYS A 563 -5.56 -0.99 25.77
C LYS A 563 -5.10 -0.88 24.30
N ASP A 564 -5.29 -1.92 23.51
CA ASP A 564 -4.77 -1.96 22.12
C ASP A 564 -5.42 -0.90 21.25
N TYR A 565 -6.75 -0.78 21.37
CA TYR A 565 -7.49 0.34 20.79
C TYR A 565 -8.25 1.03 21.94
N PRO A 566 -7.83 2.22 22.38
CA PRO A 566 -8.52 2.92 23.48
C PRO A 566 -9.85 3.51 22.99
N ALA A 567 -10.82 2.62 22.69
CA ALA A 567 -12.11 2.94 22.12
C ALA A 567 -13.19 3.11 23.19
N GLN A 568 -14.05 4.12 23.01
CA GLN A 568 -15.18 4.39 23.89
C GLN A 568 -16.42 4.78 23.08
N LEU A 569 -17.57 4.31 23.51
CA LEU A 569 -18.86 4.63 22.90
C LEU A 569 -19.71 5.45 23.87
N ALA A 570 -19.84 6.73 23.62
CA ALA A 570 -20.59 7.67 24.46
C ALA A 570 -21.24 8.78 23.63
N ASP A 571 -22.37 9.29 24.07
CA ASP A 571 -23.09 10.42 23.51
C ASP A 571 -23.33 10.31 21.98
N GLY A 572 -23.64 9.09 21.52
CA GLY A 572 -23.89 8.82 20.11
C GLY A 572 -22.67 8.89 19.20
N LYS A 573 -21.45 8.80 19.77
CA LYS A 573 -20.18 8.82 19.04
C LYS A 573 -19.28 7.68 19.47
N LEU A 574 -18.50 7.15 18.53
CA LEU A 574 -17.39 6.25 18.76
C LEU A 574 -16.10 7.07 18.80
N SER A 575 -15.44 7.08 19.94
CA SER A 575 -14.15 7.78 20.13
C SER A 575 -13.02 6.78 20.29
N VAL A 576 -11.91 6.98 19.55
CA VAL A 576 -10.69 6.17 19.68
C VAL A 576 -9.47 7.04 19.44
N ASN A 577 -8.46 6.99 20.33
CA ASN A 577 -7.20 7.72 20.21
C ASN A 577 -7.39 9.23 19.87
N GLY A 578 -8.50 9.83 20.34
CA GLY A 578 -8.85 11.24 20.07
C GLY A 578 -9.45 11.52 18.69
N TYR A 579 -9.79 10.48 17.91
CA TYR A 579 -10.64 10.58 16.72
C TYR A 579 -12.08 10.28 17.12
N GLU A 580 -13.05 10.90 16.44
CA GLU A 580 -14.48 10.74 16.71
C GLU A 580 -15.25 10.38 15.44
N TYR A 581 -15.95 9.25 15.48
CA TYR A 581 -16.84 8.82 14.39
C TYR A 581 -18.29 9.02 14.77
N LYS A 582 -19.09 9.48 13.82
CA LYS A 582 -20.54 9.73 13.98
C LYS A 582 -21.41 8.55 13.56
N ALA A 583 -20.83 7.59 12.81
CA ALA A 583 -21.50 6.40 12.34
C ALA A 583 -20.50 5.26 12.04
N LEU A 584 -20.98 4.02 12.12
CA LEU A 584 -20.32 2.84 11.56
C LEU A 584 -21.10 2.37 10.33
N VAL A 585 -20.40 2.16 9.21
CA VAL A 585 -20.95 1.52 8.01
C VAL A 585 -20.35 0.13 7.87
N VAL A 586 -21.20 -0.88 7.79
CA VAL A 586 -20.83 -2.29 7.69
C VAL A 586 -21.13 -2.78 6.26
N PRO A 587 -20.13 -3.27 5.51
CA PRO A 587 -20.35 -3.88 4.20
C PRO A 587 -21.33 -5.06 4.26
N ALA A 588 -22.02 -5.35 3.18
CA ALA A 588 -22.96 -6.47 3.12
C ALA A 588 -22.20 -7.80 3.35
N SER A 589 -22.61 -8.54 4.36
CA SER A 589 -22.11 -9.87 4.68
C SER A 589 -23.20 -10.70 5.35
N ASP A 590 -23.22 -12.01 5.08
CA ASP A 590 -24.16 -12.92 5.73
C ASP A 590 -23.67 -13.34 7.12
N VAL A 591 -22.35 -13.38 7.33
CA VAL A 591 -21.71 -13.85 8.56
C VAL A 591 -20.78 -12.82 9.16
N THR A 592 -20.55 -12.90 10.47
CA THR A 592 -19.68 -11.99 11.22
C THR A 592 -19.16 -12.65 12.50
N SER A 593 -18.32 -11.94 13.26
CA SER A 593 -17.95 -12.35 14.61
C SER A 593 -18.99 -11.93 15.65
N GLU A 594 -18.97 -12.57 16.82
CA GLU A 594 -19.81 -12.23 17.97
C GLU A 594 -19.56 -10.80 18.48
N ALA A 595 -18.35 -10.27 18.29
CA ALA A 595 -17.97 -8.91 18.69
C ALA A 595 -18.82 -7.85 17.98
N LEU A 596 -19.08 -7.99 16.64
CA LEU A 596 -19.94 -7.06 15.94
C LEU A 596 -21.40 -7.15 16.43
N VAL A 597 -21.91 -8.35 16.68
CA VAL A 597 -23.27 -8.53 17.20
C VAL A 597 -23.40 -7.84 18.57
N SER A 598 -22.47 -8.07 19.48
CA SER A 598 -22.47 -7.46 20.81
C SER A 598 -22.29 -5.95 20.76
N PHE A 599 -21.36 -5.45 19.92
CA PHE A 599 -21.17 -4.02 19.71
C PHE A 599 -22.42 -3.35 19.15
N SER A 600 -23.11 -3.97 18.20
CA SER A 600 -24.32 -3.40 17.60
C SER A 600 -25.46 -3.17 18.60
N ARG A 601 -25.58 -4.07 19.59
CA ARG A 601 -26.53 -3.92 20.71
C ARG A 601 -26.13 -2.74 21.60
N LEU A 602 -24.85 -2.66 21.99
CA LEU A 602 -24.33 -1.52 22.78
C LEU A 602 -24.50 -0.19 22.02
N ALA A 603 -24.22 -0.18 20.72
CA ALA A 603 -24.34 0.99 19.87
C ALA A 603 -25.78 1.54 19.86
N ARG A 604 -26.76 0.65 19.73
CA ARG A 604 -28.16 1.01 19.82
C ARG A 604 -28.51 1.64 21.19
N GLU A 605 -28.04 1.04 22.28
CA GLU A 605 -28.27 1.54 23.64
C GLU A 605 -27.65 2.94 23.86
N LYS A 606 -26.51 3.19 23.23
CA LYS A 606 -25.76 4.46 23.34
C LYS A 606 -26.16 5.50 22.28
N GLY A 607 -27.10 5.16 21.37
CA GLY A 607 -27.58 6.05 20.32
C GLY A 607 -26.57 6.28 19.19
N PHE A 608 -25.60 5.39 19.00
CA PHE A 608 -24.64 5.43 17.90
C PHE A 608 -25.17 4.64 16.70
N PRO A 609 -25.31 5.25 15.51
CA PRO A 609 -25.88 4.58 14.37
C PRO A 609 -24.89 3.57 13.73
N VAL A 610 -25.36 2.33 13.56
CA VAL A 610 -24.70 1.28 12.77
C VAL A 610 -25.55 1.02 11.54
N TYR A 611 -24.99 1.30 10.35
CA TYR A 611 -25.64 1.12 9.05
C TYR A 611 -25.12 -0.16 8.40
N PHE A 612 -26.02 -1.12 8.15
CA PHE A 612 -25.73 -2.33 7.40
C PHE A 612 -26.14 -2.15 5.94
N LEU A 613 -25.24 -2.41 5.02
CA LEU A 613 -25.54 -2.40 3.60
C LEU A 613 -26.26 -3.70 3.22
N ASP A 614 -27.45 -3.57 2.64
CA ASP A 614 -28.30 -4.63 2.09
C ASP A 614 -28.67 -5.77 3.06
N THR A 615 -27.77 -6.21 3.94
CA THR A 615 -28.06 -7.27 4.90
C THR A 615 -27.37 -7.01 6.26
N ALA A 616 -27.98 -7.45 7.35
CA ALA A 616 -27.39 -7.46 8.67
C ALA A 616 -26.80 -8.85 8.96
N PRO A 617 -25.47 -8.97 9.17
CA PRO A 617 -24.80 -10.25 9.30
C PRO A 617 -25.16 -10.97 10.60
N GLN A 618 -24.85 -12.26 10.64
CA GLN A 618 -25.14 -13.14 11.77
C GLN A 618 -23.86 -13.84 12.24
N ALA A 619 -23.66 -13.90 13.57
CA ALA A 619 -22.56 -14.65 14.14
C ALA A 619 -23.01 -16.06 14.51
N ALA A 620 -22.21 -17.06 14.22
CA ALA A 620 -22.43 -18.44 14.65
C ALA A 620 -22.03 -18.60 16.12
N THR A 621 -23.00 -18.91 16.97
CA THR A 621 -22.85 -19.12 18.41
C THR A 621 -23.14 -20.57 18.76
N GLU A 622 -23.03 -20.93 20.06
CA GLU A 622 -23.44 -22.24 20.56
C GLU A 622 -24.94 -22.50 20.39
N LYS A 623 -25.74 -21.44 20.26
CA LYS A 623 -27.21 -21.53 20.14
C LYS A 623 -27.72 -21.40 18.71
N GLY A 624 -26.83 -21.30 17.73
CA GLY A 624 -27.16 -21.05 16.35
C GLY A 624 -26.67 -19.65 15.90
N PHE A 625 -27.28 -19.09 14.83
CA PHE A 625 -26.95 -17.77 14.36
C PHE A 625 -27.63 -16.67 15.18
N GLU A 626 -26.82 -15.71 15.64
CA GLU A 626 -27.28 -14.46 16.27
C GLU A 626 -27.07 -13.26 15.33
N LYS A 627 -28.15 -12.52 15.07
CA LYS A 627 -28.15 -11.39 14.13
C LYS A 627 -27.67 -10.11 14.77
N ALA A 628 -26.84 -9.36 14.04
CA ALA A 628 -26.46 -8.00 14.40
C ALA A 628 -27.66 -7.03 14.29
N GLU A 629 -27.65 -6.00 15.14
CA GLU A 629 -28.75 -5.02 15.26
C GLU A 629 -28.32 -3.64 14.73
N GLY A 630 -29.09 -3.03 13.84
CA GLY A 630 -28.80 -1.69 13.30
C GLY A 630 -29.77 -1.26 12.22
N ILE A 631 -29.37 -0.27 11.45
CA ILE A 631 -30.19 0.34 10.41
C ILE A 631 -29.81 -0.26 9.07
N LEU A 632 -30.77 -0.93 8.41
CA LEU A 632 -30.56 -1.49 7.09
C LEU A 632 -30.72 -0.39 6.03
N VAL A 633 -29.74 -0.24 5.15
CA VAL A 633 -29.74 0.73 4.05
C VAL A 633 -29.23 0.06 2.78
N SER A 634 -29.71 0.48 1.62
CA SER A 634 -29.10 0.09 0.34
C SER A 634 -27.90 0.99 -0.01
N ALA A 635 -27.00 0.50 -0.84
CA ALA A 635 -25.89 1.29 -1.35
C ALA A 635 -26.36 2.63 -1.97
N ASP A 636 -27.44 2.61 -2.78
CA ASP A 636 -28.01 3.81 -3.42
C ASP A 636 -28.56 4.85 -2.44
N THR A 637 -28.93 4.46 -1.23
CA THR A 637 -29.53 5.36 -0.23
C THR A 637 -28.58 5.76 0.89
N LEU A 638 -27.41 5.13 1.01
CA LEU A 638 -26.43 5.36 2.08
C LEU A 638 -26.10 6.84 2.22
N ILE A 639 -25.62 7.47 1.14
CA ILE A 639 -25.15 8.88 1.18
C ILE A 639 -26.28 9.82 1.56
N LYS A 640 -27.49 9.63 1.02
CA LYS A 640 -28.66 10.42 1.37
C LYS A 640 -29.01 10.26 2.86
N THR A 641 -28.93 9.06 3.39
CA THR A 641 -29.18 8.75 4.80
C THR A 641 -28.16 9.43 5.72
N LEU A 642 -26.86 9.33 5.40
CA LEU A 642 -25.79 9.97 6.16
C LEU A 642 -25.92 11.51 6.15
N ARG A 643 -26.18 12.10 4.97
CA ARG A 643 -26.40 13.57 4.86
C ARG A 643 -27.65 14.00 5.65
N GLY A 644 -28.71 13.19 5.67
CA GLY A 644 -29.90 13.42 6.48
C GLY A 644 -29.65 13.36 7.99
N ALA A 645 -28.65 12.62 8.43
CA ALA A 645 -28.17 12.55 9.81
C ALA A 645 -27.12 13.64 10.16
N GLY A 646 -26.83 14.57 9.25
CA GLY A 646 -25.87 15.65 9.47
C GLY A 646 -24.39 15.21 9.35
N ILE A 647 -24.12 14.10 8.64
CA ILE A 647 -22.78 13.61 8.32
C ILE A 647 -22.35 14.12 6.95
N GLY A 648 -21.12 14.58 6.85
CA GLY A 648 -20.53 15.23 5.68
C GLY A 648 -20.43 16.74 5.89
N GLU A 649 -19.28 17.17 6.39
CA GLU A 649 -19.02 18.55 6.83
C GLU A 649 -18.95 19.56 5.69
N ILE A 650 -18.52 19.14 4.49
CA ILE A 650 -18.42 20.02 3.33
C ILE A 650 -19.55 19.78 2.33
N LYS A 651 -19.86 20.83 1.55
CA LYS A 651 -20.85 20.75 0.48
C LYS A 651 -20.26 21.37 -0.79
N LEU A 652 -20.30 20.62 -1.88
CA LEU A 652 -19.98 21.14 -3.21
C LEU A 652 -21.25 21.67 -3.88
N ASN A 653 -21.15 22.78 -4.62
CA ASN A 653 -22.28 23.30 -5.42
C ASN A 653 -22.54 22.44 -6.66
N GLN A 654 -21.56 21.67 -7.12
CA GLN A 654 -21.66 20.69 -8.20
C GLN A 654 -21.09 19.37 -7.71
N ALA A 655 -21.85 18.28 -7.85
CA ALA A 655 -21.36 16.95 -7.51
C ALA A 655 -20.18 16.56 -8.42
N SER A 656 -19.15 16.00 -7.85
CA SER A 656 -17.96 15.52 -8.56
C SER A 656 -17.44 14.26 -7.89
N PRO A 657 -17.74 13.08 -8.42
CA PRO A 657 -17.23 11.81 -7.89
C PRO A 657 -15.71 11.69 -8.00
N ASP A 658 -15.10 12.39 -8.97
CA ASP A 658 -13.66 12.37 -9.19
C ASP A 658 -12.87 13.26 -8.22
N LEU A 659 -13.57 14.12 -7.45
CA LEU A 659 -12.92 15.02 -6.50
C LEU A 659 -12.72 14.31 -5.15
N ARG A 660 -11.47 14.00 -4.84
CA ARG A 660 -11.05 13.44 -3.55
C ARG A 660 -10.83 14.57 -2.54
N PHE A 661 -10.98 14.26 -1.27
CA PHE A 661 -10.96 15.24 -0.19
C PHE A 661 -10.36 14.67 1.09
N LEU A 662 -9.58 15.49 1.80
CA LEU A 662 -9.10 15.23 3.15
C LEU A 662 -9.19 16.51 3.98
N HIS A 663 -9.83 16.44 5.15
CA HIS A 663 -9.73 17.49 6.17
C HIS A 663 -8.67 17.13 7.20
N TYR A 664 -7.70 18.02 7.37
CA TYR A 664 -6.62 17.85 8.35
C TYR A 664 -6.51 19.08 9.25
N ARG A 665 -6.40 18.87 10.54
CA ARG A 665 -6.32 19.96 11.54
C ARG A 665 -4.97 19.99 12.22
N THR A 666 -4.28 21.12 12.10
CA THR A 666 -3.05 21.44 12.83
C THR A 666 -3.31 22.60 13.81
N ASP A 667 -2.61 23.71 13.67
CA ASP A 667 -2.93 24.99 14.30
C ASP A 667 -4.04 25.78 13.56
N GLY A 668 -4.62 25.19 12.53
CA GLY A 668 -5.78 25.64 11.76
C GLY A 668 -6.33 24.49 10.93
N ASP A 669 -7.45 24.74 10.26
CA ASP A 669 -8.10 23.75 9.41
C ASP A 669 -7.50 23.79 8.00
N VAL A 670 -7.14 22.63 7.47
CA VAL A 670 -6.59 22.39 6.13
C VAL A 670 -7.52 21.46 5.38
N TYR A 671 -7.97 21.88 4.20
CA TYR A 671 -8.79 21.10 3.29
C TYR A 671 -7.99 20.82 2.02
N PHE A 672 -7.67 19.58 1.80
CA PHE A 672 -6.87 19.14 0.67
C PHE A 672 -7.76 18.46 -0.37
N PHE A 673 -7.70 18.93 -1.61
CA PHE A 673 -8.51 18.45 -2.74
C PHE A 673 -7.62 17.94 -3.85
N VAL A 674 -7.93 16.74 -4.34
CA VAL A 674 -7.30 16.12 -5.52
C VAL A 674 -8.38 15.76 -6.52
N ASN A 675 -8.20 16.19 -7.76
CA ASN A 675 -9.09 15.81 -8.87
C ASN A 675 -8.48 14.66 -9.67
N ASN A 676 -9.16 13.51 -9.67
CA ASN A 676 -8.72 12.33 -10.41
C ASN A 676 -9.13 12.36 -11.89
N ASN A 677 -9.98 13.30 -12.30
CA ASN A 677 -10.38 13.46 -13.69
C ASN A 677 -9.31 14.23 -14.48
N VAL A 678 -8.48 13.53 -15.23
CA VAL A 678 -7.40 14.15 -16.04
C VAL A 678 -7.94 14.89 -17.26
N GLY A 679 -9.18 14.66 -17.68
CA GLY A 679 -9.80 15.29 -18.85
C GLY A 679 -10.54 16.60 -18.52
N GLN A 680 -10.96 16.80 -17.27
CA GLN A 680 -11.79 17.93 -16.87
C GLN A 680 -11.40 18.46 -15.48
N PRO A 681 -11.07 19.76 -15.33
CA PRO A 681 -10.89 20.35 -14.02
C PRO A 681 -12.23 20.42 -13.27
N TYR A 682 -12.21 20.28 -11.96
CA TYR A 682 -13.33 20.70 -11.14
C TYR A 682 -13.37 22.23 -11.06
N THR A 683 -14.52 22.82 -11.36
CA THR A 683 -14.76 24.26 -11.23
C THR A 683 -16.09 24.47 -10.50
N GLY A 684 -16.07 25.09 -9.33
CA GLY A 684 -17.26 25.27 -8.53
C GLY A 684 -16.97 26.01 -7.23
N THR A 685 -17.82 25.78 -6.21
CA THR A 685 -17.60 26.24 -4.85
C THR A 685 -17.66 25.11 -3.86
N VAL A 686 -16.92 25.24 -2.76
CA VAL A 686 -17.03 24.40 -1.58
C VAL A 686 -17.52 25.24 -0.40
N THR A 687 -18.54 24.75 0.30
CA THR A 687 -18.98 25.32 1.58
C THR A 687 -18.34 24.55 2.72
N VAL A 688 -17.63 25.28 3.62
CA VAL A 688 -16.97 24.72 4.82
C VAL A 688 -17.58 25.35 6.08
N PRO A 689 -17.65 24.62 7.22
CA PRO A 689 -18.28 25.09 8.46
C PRO A 689 -17.35 26.02 9.26
N SER A 690 -16.89 27.12 8.64
CA SER A 690 -15.98 28.08 9.25
C SER A 690 -16.15 29.47 8.62
N ALA A 691 -16.09 30.51 9.42
CA ALA A 691 -16.10 31.92 8.96
C ALA A 691 -14.70 32.54 8.88
N LYS A 692 -13.63 31.74 9.12
CA LYS A 692 -12.26 32.23 9.06
C LYS A 692 -11.84 32.54 7.63
N GLN A 693 -10.87 33.45 7.48
CA GLN A 693 -10.30 33.76 6.17
C GLN A 693 -9.66 32.52 5.54
N ALA A 694 -10.00 32.26 4.29
CA ALA A 694 -9.44 31.18 3.50
C ALA A 694 -8.26 31.65 2.64
N TRP A 695 -7.29 30.78 2.50
CA TRP A 695 -6.08 30.95 1.70
C TRP A 695 -5.79 29.65 0.95
N ILE A 696 -5.01 29.73 -0.13
CA ILE A 696 -4.49 28.55 -0.85
C ILE A 696 -2.99 28.47 -0.56
N TYR A 697 -2.53 27.29 -0.15
CA TYR A 697 -1.11 26.98 -0.10
C TYR A 697 -0.70 26.19 -1.34
N ASP A 698 0.14 26.77 -2.16
CA ASP A 698 0.79 26.09 -3.26
C ASP A 698 2.07 25.41 -2.77
N ALA A 699 1.97 24.10 -2.48
CA ALA A 699 3.10 23.34 -2.00
C ALA A 699 4.17 23.08 -3.08
N TYR A 700 3.81 23.21 -4.36
CA TYR A 700 4.75 23.02 -5.45
C TYR A 700 5.71 24.23 -5.60
N ASP A 701 5.17 25.43 -5.61
CA ASP A 701 5.94 26.68 -5.68
C ASP A 701 6.27 27.27 -4.29
N ASN A 702 5.81 26.62 -3.21
CA ASN A 702 5.98 27.02 -1.82
C ASN A 702 5.52 28.46 -1.58
N ALA A 703 4.28 28.75 -1.94
CA ALA A 703 3.70 30.09 -1.90
C ALA A 703 2.28 30.08 -1.31
N VAL A 704 1.82 31.23 -0.85
CA VAL A 704 0.43 31.45 -0.41
C VAL A 704 -0.27 32.36 -1.40
N LEU A 705 -1.51 31.97 -1.77
CA LEU A 705 -2.37 32.73 -2.66
C LEU A 705 -3.67 33.10 -1.92
N PRO A 706 -4.31 34.21 -2.25
CA PRO A 706 -5.63 34.54 -1.70
C PRO A 706 -6.70 33.62 -2.27
N ALA A 707 -7.60 33.15 -1.42
CA ALA A 707 -8.81 32.45 -1.84
C ALA A 707 -9.97 33.44 -1.91
N LYS A 708 -10.84 33.29 -2.91
CA LYS A 708 -12.09 34.05 -2.98
C LYS A 708 -13.16 33.35 -2.17
N GLN A 709 -13.71 34.05 -1.17
CA GLN A 709 -14.73 33.48 -0.30
C GLN A 709 -15.86 34.44 -0.04
N THR A 710 -17.03 33.89 0.27
CA THR A 710 -18.21 34.62 0.80
C THR A 710 -18.61 33.97 2.11
N VAL A 711 -18.63 34.78 3.20
CA VAL A 711 -19.03 34.30 4.52
C VAL A 711 -20.52 34.54 4.74
N LYS A 712 -21.27 33.50 5.12
CA LYS A 712 -22.70 33.56 5.38
C LYS A 712 -23.10 32.63 6.50
N GLY A 713 -23.73 33.15 7.57
CA GLY A 713 -24.26 32.27 8.63
C GLY A 713 -23.24 31.48 9.44
N GLY A 714 -21.97 31.89 9.45
CA GLY A 714 -20.89 31.16 10.12
C GLY A 714 -20.18 30.11 9.23
N GLU A 715 -20.62 29.94 7.98
CA GLU A 715 -20.01 29.09 6.94
C GLU A 715 -19.31 29.97 5.90
N SER A 716 -18.30 29.44 5.24
CA SER A 716 -17.64 30.05 4.09
C SER A 716 -17.93 29.26 2.83
N GLU A 717 -18.43 29.94 1.81
CA GLU A 717 -18.47 29.45 0.43
C GLU A 717 -17.21 29.97 -0.28
N ILE A 718 -16.37 29.04 -0.75
CA ILE A 718 -15.06 29.32 -1.31
C ILE A 718 -15.02 28.87 -2.77
N GLU A 719 -14.57 29.75 -3.70
CA GLU A 719 -14.34 29.37 -5.09
C GLU A 719 -13.24 28.30 -5.17
N LEU A 720 -13.49 27.22 -5.91
CA LEU A 720 -12.61 26.07 -6.03
C LEU A 720 -12.39 25.73 -7.50
N TYR A 721 -11.13 25.76 -7.93
CA TYR A 721 -10.67 25.28 -9.21
C TYR A 721 -9.58 24.24 -8.99
N VAL A 722 -9.87 22.97 -9.29
CA VAL A 722 -8.95 21.85 -9.09
C VAL A 722 -8.69 21.15 -10.43
N PRO A 723 -7.62 21.50 -11.14
CA PRO A 723 -7.21 20.75 -12.33
C PRO A 723 -6.59 19.41 -11.94
N ALA A 724 -6.56 18.47 -12.88
CA ALA A 724 -5.75 17.27 -12.71
C ALA A 724 -4.28 17.63 -12.49
N TYR A 725 -3.54 16.81 -11.78
CA TYR A 725 -2.13 16.99 -11.42
C TYR A 725 -1.77 18.19 -10.54
N ASN A 726 -2.73 19.10 -10.26
CA ASN A 726 -2.51 20.26 -9.40
C ASN A 726 -3.55 20.29 -8.28
N PRO A 727 -3.30 19.57 -7.20
CA PRO A 727 -4.19 19.57 -6.04
C PRO A 727 -4.26 20.95 -5.41
N VAL A 728 -5.36 21.23 -4.73
CA VAL A 728 -5.59 22.49 -4.01
C VAL A 728 -5.57 22.24 -2.52
N VAL A 729 -4.74 23.00 -1.82
CA VAL A 729 -4.70 23.03 -0.36
C VAL A 729 -5.31 24.35 0.12
N LEU A 730 -6.54 24.30 0.61
CA LEU A 730 -7.15 25.43 1.32
C LEU A 730 -6.73 25.37 2.80
N PHE A 731 -6.34 26.50 3.38
CA PHE A 731 -6.22 26.61 4.82
C PHE A 731 -6.99 27.81 5.34
N LEU A 732 -7.57 27.66 6.53
CA LEU A 732 -8.43 28.68 7.14
C LEU A 732 -7.82 29.21 8.44
N GLY A 733 -7.60 30.50 8.48
CA GLY A 733 -7.05 31.16 9.66
C GLY A 733 -6.41 32.50 9.35
N ASP A 734 -5.89 33.16 10.42
CA ASP A 734 -5.21 34.42 10.30
C ASP A 734 -3.79 34.21 9.74
N TYR A 735 -3.60 34.57 8.48
CA TYR A 735 -2.31 34.61 7.83
C TYR A 735 -1.89 36.05 7.58
N THR A 736 -0.71 36.43 8.06
CA THR A 736 -0.18 37.79 8.00
C THR A 736 1.06 37.91 7.12
N GLY A 737 1.48 36.78 6.47
CA GLY A 737 2.60 36.75 5.54
C GLY A 737 2.26 37.33 4.17
N GLU A 738 3.24 37.31 3.28
CA GLU A 738 3.06 37.73 1.89
C GLU A 738 2.21 36.70 1.12
N ALA A 739 1.19 37.16 0.41
CA ALA A 739 0.42 36.35 -0.52
C ALA A 739 0.68 36.84 -1.97
N VAL A 740 0.90 35.89 -2.87
CA VAL A 740 1.18 36.17 -4.29
C VAL A 740 -0.08 35.96 -5.13
N GLU A 741 -0.22 36.74 -6.19
CA GLU A 741 -1.30 36.56 -7.14
C GLU A 741 -1.07 35.32 -8.01
N SER A 742 -2.11 34.52 -8.27
CA SER A 742 -2.00 33.33 -9.13
C SER A 742 -1.59 33.70 -10.58
N LEU A 743 -0.85 32.79 -11.25
CA LEU A 743 -0.48 33.02 -12.65
C LEU A 743 -1.71 33.24 -13.55
N ALA A 744 -2.80 32.51 -13.31
CA ALA A 744 -4.06 32.67 -14.03
C ALA A 744 -4.66 34.09 -13.85
N ALA A 745 -4.63 34.63 -12.64
CA ALA A 745 -5.08 36.01 -12.39
C ALA A 745 -4.17 37.04 -13.07
N ARG A 746 -2.86 36.83 -13.02
CA ARG A 746 -1.86 37.70 -13.67
C ARG A 746 -1.93 37.69 -15.20
N MET A 747 -2.44 36.60 -15.81
CA MET A 747 -2.72 36.53 -17.26
C MET A 747 -3.95 37.33 -17.68
N THR A 748 -4.83 37.71 -16.74
CA THR A 748 -6.03 38.47 -17.07
C THR A 748 -5.67 39.87 -17.51
N GLY A 749 -6.17 40.28 -18.70
CA GLY A 749 -5.91 41.61 -19.27
C GLY A 749 -4.50 41.78 -19.89
N THR A 750 -3.79 40.68 -20.14
CA THR A 750 -2.53 40.68 -20.90
C THR A 750 -2.79 40.60 -22.39
N GLU A 751 -1.81 41.03 -23.19
CA GLU A 751 -1.73 40.72 -24.61
C GLU A 751 -1.12 39.34 -24.81
N GLU A 752 -1.46 38.66 -25.91
CA GLU A 752 -0.94 37.34 -26.27
C GLU A 752 -0.13 37.41 -27.55
N MET A 753 1.04 36.72 -27.57
CA MET A 753 1.82 36.49 -28.77
C MET A 753 2.25 35.03 -28.88
N ALA A 754 2.31 34.49 -30.10
CA ALA A 754 2.91 33.19 -30.37
C ALA A 754 4.44 33.29 -30.33
N ILE A 755 5.08 32.25 -29.82
CA ILE A 755 6.53 32.06 -29.86
C ILE A 755 6.84 30.93 -30.84
N ASP A 756 7.57 31.24 -31.91
CA ASP A 756 7.88 30.32 -32.99
C ASP A 756 9.40 30.33 -33.30
N GLY A 757 9.81 29.60 -34.32
CA GLY A 757 11.18 29.61 -34.83
C GLY A 757 12.18 28.88 -33.94
N PHE A 758 11.74 27.82 -33.28
CA PHE A 758 12.59 27.03 -32.42
C PHE A 758 13.68 26.26 -33.16
N THR A 759 14.81 26.13 -32.50
CA THR A 759 15.82 25.11 -32.77
C THR A 759 15.75 24.03 -31.72
N LEU A 760 16.13 22.81 -32.05
CA LEU A 760 16.15 21.66 -31.17
C LEU A 760 17.53 21.01 -31.17
N ALA A 761 18.09 20.77 -30.00
CA ALA A 761 19.29 19.95 -29.81
C ALA A 761 18.99 18.86 -28.78
N SER A 762 19.73 17.77 -28.82
CA SER A 762 19.63 16.71 -27.81
C SER A 762 20.99 16.36 -27.22
N CYS A 763 20.98 15.78 -26.02
CA CYS A 763 22.16 15.15 -25.43
C CYS A 763 21.71 13.95 -24.55
N MET A 764 22.64 13.01 -24.36
CA MET A 764 22.45 11.96 -23.37
C MET A 764 22.46 12.55 -21.95
N ALA A 765 21.73 11.96 -21.02
CA ALA A 765 21.59 12.45 -19.64
C ALA A 765 22.95 12.73 -18.96
N LYS A 766 23.94 11.83 -19.11
CA LYS A 766 25.30 12.01 -18.56
C LYS A 766 26.08 13.18 -19.15
N ASN A 767 25.72 13.62 -20.35
CA ASN A 767 26.43 14.70 -21.03
C ASN A 767 25.79 16.08 -20.76
N TYR A 768 24.65 16.11 -20.09
CA TYR A 768 23.99 17.37 -19.74
C TYR A 768 24.91 18.27 -18.89
N PRO A 769 25.09 19.55 -19.23
CA PRO A 769 24.33 20.34 -20.20
C PRO A 769 25.00 20.50 -21.61
N GLU A 770 25.86 19.58 -22.03
CA GLU A 770 26.56 19.64 -23.33
C GLU A 770 25.71 19.03 -24.44
N PHE A 771 25.03 19.86 -25.20
CA PHE A 771 24.14 19.46 -26.30
C PHE A 771 24.88 19.32 -27.63
N GLY A 772 24.38 18.44 -28.48
CA GLY A 772 24.82 18.27 -29.85
C GLY A 772 24.46 19.45 -30.79
N GLU A 773 24.62 19.26 -32.08
CA GLU A 773 24.27 20.26 -33.09
C GLU A 773 22.74 20.49 -33.11
N ALA A 774 22.36 21.78 -33.15
CA ALA A 774 20.96 22.16 -33.16
C ALA A 774 20.34 22.11 -34.55
N VAL A 775 19.17 21.56 -34.69
CA VAL A 775 18.37 21.56 -35.93
C VAL A 775 17.25 22.59 -35.83
N LYS A 776 16.94 23.27 -36.96
CA LYS A 776 15.80 24.18 -37.02
C LYS A 776 14.51 23.39 -37.17
N LEU A 777 13.49 23.73 -36.35
CA LEU A 777 12.18 23.12 -36.43
C LEU A 777 11.23 23.98 -37.29
N ASP A 778 10.49 23.34 -38.20
CA ASP A 778 9.41 23.99 -38.94
C ASP A 778 8.15 24.10 -38.07
N THR A 779 7.90 23.08 -37.26
CA THR A 779 6.78 22.98 -36.30
C THR A 779 7.19 22.24 -35.05
N LEU A 780 6.52 22.52 -33.91
CA LEU A 780 6.63 21.74 -32.70
C LEU A 780 5.77 20.48 -32.85
N SER A 781 6.39 19.30 -32.87
CA SER A 781 5.77 18.02 -33.14
C SER A 781 6.43 16.93 -32.29
N ASP A 782 5.90 15.70 -32.38
CA ASP A 782 6.44 14.54 -31.67
C ASP A 782 7.90 14.26 -32.13
N ILE A 783 8.84 14.45 -31.20
CA ILE A 783 10.29 14.21 -31.44
C ILE A 783 10.55 12.74 -31.74
N ALA A 784 9.84 11.82 -31.07
CA ALA A 784 10.05 10.40 -31.28
C ALA A 784 9.81 9.97 -32.73
N LEU A 785 8.89 10.65 -33.41
CA LEU A 785 8.60 10.44 -34.84
C LEU A 785 9.46 11.30 -35.77
N ALA A 786 9.66 12.56 -35.44
CA ALA A 786 10.34 13.53 -36.33
C ALA A 786 11.87 13.39 -36.25
N HIS A 787 12.42 13.05 -35.11
CA HIS A 787 13.85 12.97 -34.81
C HIS A 787 14.17 11.70 -33.98
N PRO A 788 13.99 10.48 -34.52
CA PRO A 788 14.08 9.23 -33.75
C PRO A 788 15.46 8.97 -33.10
N ASP A 789 16.54 9.62 -33.63
CA ASP A 789 17.88 9.49 -33.07
C ASP A 789 18.14 10.40 -31.85
N MET A 790 17.25 11.37 -31.57
CA MET A 790 17.35 12.24 -30.42
C MET A 790 16.70 11.56 -29.20
N MET A 791 17.37 11.58 -28.05
CA MET A 791 16.93 10.91 -26.81
C MET A 791 17.36 11.68 -25.57
N ASP A 792 16.80 11.32 -24.44
CA ASP A 792 17.08 11.77 -23.07
C ASP A 792 16.76 13.24 -22.80
N CYS A 793 17.67 14.14 -23.14
CA CYS A 793 17.53 15.58 -22.88
C CYS A 793 17.33 16.34 -24.19
N TYR A 794 16.37 17.24 -24.18
CA TYR A 794 16.06 18.12 -25.34
C TYR A 794 16.20 19.58 -24.94
N ARG A 795 16.82 20.36 -25.78
CA ARG A 795 16.92 21.82 -25.65
C ARG A 795 16.23 22.50 -26.83
N TYR A 796 15.21 23.25 -26.50
CA TYR A 796 14.54 24.15 -27.45
C TYR A 796 15.02 25.57 -27.21
N GLU A 797 15.43 26.28 -28.27
CA GLU A 797 15.87 27.67 -28.18
C GLU A 797 15.23 28.52 -29.27
N THR A 798 14.85 29.74 -28.91
CA THR A 798 14.38 30.76 -29.84
C THR A 798 14.53 32.15 -29.24
N ASP A 799 14.43 33.19 -30.08
CA ASP A 799 14.40 34.57 -29.65
C ASP A 799 12.99 35.17 -29.80
N PHE A 800 12.62 36.06 -28.90
CA PHE A 800 11.38 36.83 -28.94
C PHE A 800 11.63 38.28 -28.50
N SER A 801 10.72 39.17 -28.83
CA SER A 801 10.84 40.59 -28.46
C SER A 801 9.64 41.07 -27.69
N LEU A 802 9.88 41.81 -26.61
CA LEU A 802 8.84 42.47 -25.82
C LEU A 802 8.80 43.95 -26.05
N PRO A 803 7.62 44.60 -26.04
CA PRO A 803 7.46 46.07 -26.08
C PRO A 803 8.16 46.75 -24.91
N GLU A 804 8.49 48.03 -25.07
CA GLU A 804 8.94 48.86 -23.95
C GLU A 804 7.85 48.97 -22.88
N GLY A 805 8.24 48.81 -21.61
CA GLY A 805 7.33 48.90 -20.47
C GLY A 805 6.68 47.58 -20.05
N ALA A 806 6.85 46.48 -20.78
CA ALA A 806 6.34 45.18 -20.36
C ALA A 806 6.99 44.74 -19.04
N SER A 807 6.16 44.52 -17.99
CA SER A 807 6.60 44.14 -16.64
C SER A 807 6.13 42.76 -16.21
N THR A 808 5.14 42.24 -16.93
CA THR A 808 4.60 40.88 -16.71
C THR A 808 4.83 40.06 -17.99
N ALA A 809 5.35 38.86 -17.85
CA ALA A 809 5.51 37.92 -18.97
C ALA A 809 5.30 36.50 -18.45
N ILE A 810 4.30 35.80 -19.01
CA ILE A 810 3.93 34.43 -18.60
C ILE A 810 3.93 33.56 -19.86
N LEU A 811 4.76 32.52 -19.86
CA LEU A 811 4.84 31.52 -20.93
C LEU A 811 3.86 30.39 -20.65
N ARG A 812 3.14 29.94 -21.68
CA ARG A 812 2.28 28.78 -21.64
C ARG A 812 2.46 27.90 -22.87
N MET A 813 2.57 26.60 -22.65
CA MET A 813 2.66 25.58 -23.70
C MET A 813 1.40 24.72 -23.71
N ASP A 814 0.90 24.35 -24.90
CA ASP A 814 -0.29 23.53 -25.05
C ASP A 814 -0.06 22.12 -24.50
N TYR A 815 1.06 21.51 -24.86
CA TYR A 815 1.44 20.17 -24.41
C TYR A 815 2.96 20.07 -24.29
N MET A 816 3.38 19.31 -23.29
CA MET A 816 4.74 18.86 -23.08
C MET A 816 4.69 17.45 -22.46
N SER A 817 5.48 16.52 -22.97
CA SER A 817 5.41 15.11 -22.55
C SER A 817 5.95 14.87 -21.14
N ASP A 818 6.94 15.62 -20.73
CA ASP A 818 7.71 15.43 -19.51
C ASP A 818 8.10 16.78 -18.88
N GLY A 819 8.78 16.71 -17.74
CA GLY A 819 9.18 17.92 -17.05
C GLY A 819 10.25 18.74 -17.79
N ALA A 820 10.14 20.06 -17.71
CA ALA A 820 11.13 20.97 -18.27
C ALA A 820 11.44 22.12 -17.33
N GLU A 821 12.66 22.66 -17.51
CA GLU A 821 13.11 23.92 -16.93
C GLU A 821 13.20 24.98 -18.02
N VAL A 822 12.61 26.15 -17.74
CA VAL A 822 12.60 27.29 -18.68
C VAL A 822 13.60 28.32 -18.22
N PHE A 823 14.34 28.86 -19.17
CA PHE A 823 15.30 29.93 -18.94
C PHE A 823 15.04 31.08 -19.90
N VAL A 824 15.17 32.30 -19.42
CA VAL A 824 15.15 33.51 -20.27
C VAL A 824 16.41 34.31 -19.97
N ASN A 825 17.14 34.70 -21.03
CA ASN A 825 18.42 35.40 -20.91
C ASN A 825 19.42 34.72 -19.93
N GLY A 826 19.36 33.40 -19.81
CA GLY A 826 20.19 32.60 -18.93
C GLY A 826 19.69 32.49 -17.45
N ILE A 827 18.60 33.16 -17.13
CA ILE A 827 17.98 33.12 -15.79
C ILE A 827 16.91 32.03 -15.76
N SER A 828 17.00 31.13 -14.81
CA SER A 828 15.97 30.08 -14.60
C SER A 828 14.63 30.70 -14.15
N CYS A 829 13.57 30.33 -14.87
CA CYS A 829 12.19 30.68 -14.57
C CYS A 829 11.43 29.53 -13.89
N GLY A 830 12.16 28.47 -13.46
CA GLY A 830 11.63 27.33 -12.74
C GLY A 830 11.42 26.09 -13.60
N ARG A 831 11.17 24.97 -12.92
CA ARG A 831 10.93 23.65 -13.49
C ARG A 831 9.49 23.22 -13.20
N ARG A 832 8.78 22.74 -14.22
CA ARG A 832 7.48 22.07 -14.10
C ARG A 832 7.65 20.58 -14.41
N ILE A 833 6.91 19.73 -13.69
CA ILE A 833 7.00 18.26 -13.80
C ILE A 833 5.66 17.64 -14.21
N ALA A 834 4.59 18.41 -14.25
CA ALA A 834 3.25 18.01 -14.62
C ALA A 834 2.48 19.21 -15.20
N PRO A 835 1.41 19.03 -15.98
CA PRO A 835 0.52 20.13 -16.37
C PRO A 835 0.00 20.90 -15.14
N ASP A 836 -0.25 22.21 -15.20
CA ASP A 836 -0.30 23.14 -16.29
C ASP A 836 1.12 23.68 -16.64
N TRP A 837 1.48 23.67 -17.94
CA TRP A 837 2.81 24.07 -18.44
C TRP A 837 2.93 25.59 -18.54
N THR A 838 2.81 26.28 -17.41
CA THR A 838 2.80 27.74 -17.30
C THR A 838 3.98 28.22 -16.45
N TYR A 839 4.74 29.19 -16.95
CA TYR A 839 5.97 29.70 -16.33
C TYR A 839 5.93 31.23 -16.21
N ASP A 840 6.33 31.75 -15.04
CA ASP A 840 6.51 33.20 -14.83
C ASP A 840 7.90 33.64 -15.30
N LEU A 841 7.94 34.40 -16.38
CA LEU A 841 9.18 34.92 -16.95
C LEU A 841 9.49 36.37 -16.48
N SER A 842 8.60 36.99 -15.71
CA SER A 842 8.61 38.45 -15.45
C SER A 842 9.92 38.97 -14.87
N LYS A 843 10.61 38.16 -14.06
CA LYS A 843 11.90 38.51 -13.44
C LYS A 843 13.12 38.38 -14.39
N ALA A 844 12.93 37.68 -15.51
CA ALA A 844 14.04 37.34 -16.44
C ALA A 844 13.95 38.05 -17.77
N VAL A 845 12.80 38.60 -18.12
CA VAL A 845 12.62 39.37 -19.38
C VAL A 845 13.11 40.80 -19.27
N LYS A 846 13.42 41.38 -20.44
CA LYS A 846 13.76 42.80 -20.63
C LYS A 846 13.04 43.36 -21.86
N PRO A 847 12.86 44.67 -21.97
CA PRO A 847 12.36 45.28 -23.20
C PRO A 847 13.26 44.94 -24.38
N GLY A 848 12.66 44.78 -25.58
CA GLY A 848 13.35 44.36 -26.78
C GLY A 848 13.64 42.88 -26.84
N LYS A 849 14.78 42.49 -27.39
CA LYS A 849 15.14 41.11 -27.67
C LYS A 849 15.44 40.30 -26.40
N ASN A 850 14.82 39.13 -26.29
CA ASN A 850 15.02 38.11 -25.24
C ASN A 850 15.32 36.77 -25.88
N HIS A 851 16.13 35.97 -25.21
CA HIS A 851 16.47 34.61 -25.61
C HIS A 851 15.77 33.60 -24.67
N LEU A 852 14.94 32.75 -25.25
CA LEU A 852 14.21 31.66 -24.54
C LEU A 852 14.94 30.35 -24.76
N ARG A 853 15.19 29.63 -23.65
CA ARG A 853 15.69 28.25 -23.66
C ARG A 853 14.77 27.38 -22.78
N ILE A 854 14.41 26.19 -23.29
CA ILE A 854 13.62 25.20 -22.59
C ILE A 854 14.40 23.89 -22.58
N ASP A 855 14.86 23.46 -21.42
CA ASP A 855 15.57 22.19 -21.23
C ASP A 855 14.58 21.15 -20.69
N MET A 856 14.23 20.16 -21.47
CA MET A 856 13.30 19.10 -21.18
C MET A 856 14.03 17.77 -20.96
N ALA A 857 13.53 16.91 -20.08
CA ALA A 857 14.07 15.59 -19.80
C ALA A 857 13.01 14.51 -20.03
N ALA A 858 13.22 13.66 -21.05
CA ALA A 858 12.34 12.53 -21.34
C ALA A 858 12.54 11.37 -20.37
N THR A 859 11.57 10.43 -20.34
CA THR A 859 11.75 9.15 -19.65
C THR A 859 12.84 8.31 -20.33
N PRO A 860 13.53 7.42 -19.59
CA PRO A 860 14.52 6.52 -20.19
C PRO A 860 13.94 5.45 -21.13
N ALA A 861 12.62 5.33 -21.25
CA ALA A 861 11.93 4.22 -21.94
C ALA A 861 12.47 3.91 -23.34
N ARG A 862 12.63 4.93 -24.19
CA ARG A 862 13.14 4.73 -25.56
C ARG A 862 14.59 4.26 -25.58
N LYS A 863 15.42 4.83 -24.73
CA LYS A 863 16.82 4.43 -24.55
C LYS A 863 16.89 2.97 -24.07
N VAL A 864 16.10 2.60 -23.08
CA VAL A 864 16.05 1.25 -22.53
C VAL A 864 15.53 0.24 -23.57
N ALA A 865 14.57 0.61 -24.40
CA ALA A 865 14.03 -0.24 -25.45
C ALA A 865 15.13 -0.71 -26.45
N ALA A 866 16.21 0.06 -26.64
CA ALA A 866 17.33 -0.33 -27.48
C ALA A 866 18.16 -1.49 -26.89
N PHE A 867 18.12 -1.73 -25.60
CA PHE A 867 18.83 -2.84 -24.93
C PHE A 867 18.05 -4.15 -24.93
N TYR A 868 16.72 -4.11 -25.15
CA TYR A 868 15.87 -5.30 -25.11
C TYR A 868 15.37 -5.66 -26.50
N PRO A 869 15.69 -6.86 -27.01
CA PRO A 869 15.20 -7.30 -28.33
C PRO A 869 13.67 -7.48 -28.31
N PRO A 870 12.96 -7.14 -29.43
CA PRO A 870 11.49 -7.14 -29.51
C PRO A 870 10.81 -8.48 -29.30
N LYS A 871 11.53 -9.60 -29.09
CA LYS A 871 11.02 -10.99 -29.04
C LYS A 871 11.48 -11.79 -27.80
N GLY A 872 11.88 -11.13 -26.73
CA GLY A 872 12.15 -11.83 -25.46
C GLY A 872 10.85 -12.20 -24.71
N PRO A 873 10.89 -13.16 -23.77
CA PRO A 873 9.75 -13.39 -22.90
C PRO A 873 9.44 -12.08 -22.15
N VAL A 874 8.23 -11.60 -22.34
CA VAL A 874 7.74 -10.38 -21.67
C VAL A 874 7.44 -10.77 -20.23
N PHE A 875 8.42 -10.67 -19.36
CA PHE A 875 8.11 -10.38 -17.97
C PHE A 875 7.59 -8.95 -17.93
N SER A 876 6.58 -8.70 -17.12
CA SER A 876 5.85 -7.41 -16.98
C SER A 876 6.72 -6.21 -16.60
N MET A 877 8.02 -6.32 -16.60
CA MET A 877 9.03 -5.32 -16.27
C MET A 877 9.86 -4.88 -17.48
N GLY A 878 9.46 -5.29 -18.68
CA GLY A 878 10.06 -4.80 -19.94
C GLY A 878 9.64 -3.36 -20.27
N PRO A 879 10.20 -2.77 -21.34
CA PRO A 879 9.80 -1.43 -21.77
C PRO A 879 8.29 -1.40 -22.03
N SER A 880 7.61 -0.39 -21.50
CA SER A 880 6.20 -0.18 -21.76
C SER A 880 5.94 -0.10 -23.25
N GLN A 881 4.84 -0.70 -23.69
CA GLN A 881 4.41 -0.61 -25.10
C GLN A 881 3.57 0.64 -25.38
N THR A 882 3.33 1.50 -24.39
CA THR A 882 2.60 2.74 -24.57
C THR A 882 3.52 3.86 -25.04
N ALA A 883 3.58 4.03 -26.36
CA ALA A 883 4.22 5.20 -26.93
C ALA A 883 3.35 6.44 -26.68
N ARG A 884 3.82 7.36 -25.85
CA ARG A 884 3.27 8.72 -25.79
C ARG A 884 4.13 9.66 -26.64
N PRO A 885 3.54 10.72 -27.19
CA PRO A 885 4.33 11.71 -27.92
C PRO A 885 5.40 12.33 -27.02
N GLU A 886 6.59 12.56 -27.54
CA GLU A 886 7.70 13.23 -26.84
C GLU A 886 7.91 14.65 -27.32
N GLY A 887 8.29 15.54 -26.42
CA GLY A 887 8.62 16.91 -26.72
C GLY A 887 7.48 17.90 -26.46
N ILE A 888 7.68 19.13 -27.00
CA ILE A 888 6.68 20.19 -26.97
C ILE A 888 5.84 20.07 -28.24
N ILE A 889 4.50 20.01 -28.07
CA ILE A 889 3.58 19.86 -29.19
C ILE A 889 2.52 20.96 -29.14
N GLY A 890 2.18 21.51 -30.29
CA GLY A 890 1.20 22.57 -30.41
C GLY A 890 1.82 23.95 -30.26
N LYS A 891 1.15 24.88 -29.57
CA LYS A 891 1.56 26.30 -29.53
C LYS A 891 2.31 26.60 -28.22
N VAL A 892 3.32 27.46 -28.36
CA VAL A 892 3.96 28.16 -27.24
C VAL A 892 3.48 29.61 -27.28
N ARG A 893 2.90 30.10 -26.22
CA ARG A 893 2.29 31.42 -26.13
C ARG A 893 2.88 32.21 -24.98
N LEU A 894 3.11 33.48 -25.23
CA LEU A 894 3.55 34.44 -24.23
C LEU A 894 2.43 35.47 -23.97
N PHE A 895 2.06 35.59 -22.73
CA PHE A 895 1.10 36.56 -22.18
C PHE A 895 1.90 37.67 -21.52
N TYR A 896 1.70 38.93 -21.94
CA TYR A 896 2.50 40.04 -21.42
C TYR A 896 1.68 41.35 -21.29
N ARG A 897 2.11 42.20 -20.36
CA ARG A 897 1.59 43.58 -20.19
C ARG A 897 2.65 44.50 -19.58
#